data_d6702c8e9b4654723a0c7d42fa788749
#
_entry.id   d6702c8e9b4654723a0c7d42fa788749
#
_cell.length_a   1.000
_cell.length_b   1.000
_cell.length_c   1.000
_cell.angle_alpha   90.00
_cell.angle_beta   90.00
_cell.angle_gamma   90.00
#
_symmetry.space_group_name_H-M   'P 1'
#
loop_
_entity.id
_entity.type
_entity.pdbx_description
1 polymer ?
#
loop_
_entity_poly.entity_id
_entity_poly.type
_entity_poly.pdbx_seq_one_letter_code
_entity_poly.pdbx_strand_id
1 'polypeptide(L)'
;MKIMRLQLTILAAALASRAPAQQLPADQGASGTWQKLLKLQTTASAMHTTAHPDDEHGGVLALLSRGRGARVSLLTLNRGESGDNAIGSELFDGLGLIRTEELLDADRYYGIDQQYFTTVVDYGFSKRLEEALEKWGKQNVLRDVVRVIRTERPMVLISRFQGNQRDGHGNHQTAGLITQEAWKAAGDPKMFPEQIAEGLRPWQPLKVYIGGQRENEDWTLRVDPGEYSPWLGETYQNFSRLGLSHQRSQNSGRLTLGRGPQYGYYKRTGSTLNVAEREEDFFNGIDTSLSGLFKTLGKAAPAGALAALAAIEREVAAAVQAYKVTDTSAVVPPLARGLKATREALKLVAGEPDAVFFLKQKEQQFEEAITTALGIDFSADARPAGLPEPTGPFAAFAPPPTMAAVVPGQKFEIRANLTNRGGVPITPTELALETDKGWSVSKAQAPPLATLKSNETAQQRFDVALGPDAPISSRPYFSRKGLQQDRYELSDPKQIHRPSNAPSAVAVARFTVQGVPVAMRETVRRREANLPFGYEMRELVVVPAVALTVTPGAAVVPLSAPKKQIQLGIDLLNNWEGDIQGELKLRLPAGWSSVPRSQPFKFARAGERSSYAFSVAVPSLENRTYEIQAVASAQGKEFSEGYEVIAKRDLETRYLYRPATTSVRGVAVDVPSGLNVGYVMGVGDQVPTGLAQLGAKVTLLGEKELASADLKQFDTIMTGTRAYAVREDLKTYNQRLMDYVKDGGNLVVLYNTQEFVPNKWAPYPAELPQRAEEVSEEDSPIEILDPEHPVLNRPNKITKADFDGWVEQRGSKFWTEWDKAYTPLLATWDKGQAPQKGGWLTARYGKGHYTYFAYAFHRQLPYGVPGAYRLLANVVSLNKP
;
A
#
# COMPACT_ATOMS: atom_id res chain seq x y z
N MET A 1 29.02 -39.79 18.24
CA MET A 1 27.73 -39.28 18.82
C MET A 1 27.57 -37.74 18.80
N LYS A 2 28.59 -36.95 19.08
CA LYS A 2 28.44 -35.46 18.99
C LYS A 2 28.28 -34.93 17.56
N ILE A 3 28.95 -35.53 16.58
CA ILE A 3 28.88 -35.14 15.15
C ILE A 3 27.51 -35.47 14.56
N MET A 4 26.93 -36.62 14.94
CA MET A 4 25.59 -37.00 14.47
C MET A 4 24.45 -36.17 15.05
N ARG A 5 24.62 -35.58 16.28
CA ARG A 5 23.65 -34.62 16.84
C ARG A 5 23.72 -33.23 16.18
N LEU A 6 24.92 -32.83 15.72
CA LEU A 6 25.07 -31.57 14.99
C LEU A 6 24.45 -31.63 13.60
N GLN A 7 24.56 -32.79 12.92
CA GLN A 7 23.93 -33.02 11.62
C GLN A 7 22.38 -33.09 11.68
N LEU A 8 21.80 -33.62 12.77
CA LEU A 8 20.35 -33.62 12.97
C LEU A 8 19.80 -32.20 13.29
N THR A 9 20.59 -31.37 13.98
CA THR A 9 20.20 -29.98 14.27
C THR A 9 20.25 -29.10 13.02
N ILE A 10 21.18 -29.34 12.11
CA ILE A 10 21.29 -28.66 10.81
C ILE A 10 20.18 -29.12 9.87
N LEU A 11 19.80 -30.42 9.90
CA LEU A 11 18.69 -30.96 9.11
C LEU A 11 17.32 -30.34 9.52
N ALA A 12 17.10 -30.11 10.82
CA ALA A 12 15.90 -29.46 11.32
C ALA A 12 15.84 -27.97 10.95
N ALA A 13 16.97 -27.27 10.82
CA ALA A 13 17.05 -25.89 10.38
C ALA A 13 16.83 -25.72 8.86
N ALA A 14 17.23 -26.74 8.06
CA ALA A 14 17.04 -26.70 6.60
C ALA A 14 15.59 -26.97 6.16
N LEU A 15 14.74 -27.55 7.01
CA LEU A 15 13.33 -27.80 6.75
C LEU A 15 12.42 -26.63 7.15
N ALA A 16 12.96 -25.60 7.82
CA ALA A 16 12.19 -24.47 8.33
C ALA A 16 12.15 -23.23 7.42
N SER A 17 12.76 -23.27 6.23
CA SER A 17 12.81 -22.12 5.32
C SER A 17 11.74 -22.20 4.23
N ARG A 18 10.48 -22.15 4.63
CA ARG A 18 9.40 -21.65 3.76
C ARG A 18 9.16 -20.22 4.16
N ALA A 19 9.63 -19.26 3.37
CA ALA A 19 9.11 -17.91 3.42
C ALA A 19 7.91 -17.86 2.45
N PRO A 20 6.73 -17.68 2.95
CA PRO A 20 5.50 -17.64 2.17
C PRO A 20 4.96 -16.23 2.13
N ALA A 21 4.03 -15.99 1.21
CA ALA A 21 2.84 -15.31 1.62
C ALA A 21 2.14 -16.25 2.62
N GLN A 22 2.52 -16.20 3.89
CA GLN A 22 2.10 -17.21 4.86
C GLN A 22 0.63 -17.02 5.17
N GLN A 23 -0.17 -18.04 4.84
CA GLN A 23 -1.48 -18.17 5.48
C GLN A 23 -1.26 -18.13 6.99
N LEU A 24 -2.10 -17.38 7.71
CA LEU A 24 -2.02 -17.37 9.16
C LEU A 24 -2.26 -18.79 9.70
N PRO A 25 -1.58 -19.21 10.78
CA PRO A 25 -1.87 -20.49 11.43
C PRO A 25 -3.37 -20.65 11.77
N ALA A 26 -4.06 -19.55 12.07
CA ALA A 26 -5.50 -19.52 12.33
C ALA A 26 -6.36 -19.92 11.11
N ASP A 27 -5.82 -19.84 9.89
CA ASP A 27 -6.53 -20.16 8.63
C ASP A 27 -6.20 -21.57 8.11
N GLN A 28 -5.44 -22.35 8.85
CA GLN A 28 -4.98 -23.69 8.46
C GLN A 28 -5.42 -24.76 9.46
N GLY A 29 -5.38 -26.03 9.02
CA GLY A 29 -5.63 -27.17 9.86
C GLY A 29 -6.99 -27.11 10.57
N ALA A 30 -7.02 -27.42 11.86
CA ALA A 30 -8.26 -27.47 12.63
C ALA A 30 -8.89 -26.07 12.78
N SER A 31 -8.11 -25.06 13.16
CA SER A 31 -8.64 -23.70 13.30
C SER A 31 -9.20 -23.18 11.97
N GLY A 32 -8.45 -23.33 10.87
CA GLY A 32 -8.90 -22.90 9.54
C GLY A 32 -10.14 -23.65 9.08
N THR A 33 -10.21 -24.96 9.31
CA THR A 33 -11.42 -25.75 9.00
C THR A 33 -12.62 -25.22 9.78
N TRP A 34 -12.47 -24.93 11.06
CA TRP A 34 -13.54 -24.35 11.86
C TRP A 34 -14.00 -22.98 11.32
N GLN A 35 -13.06 -22.10 10.94
CA GLN A 35 -13.38 -20.80 10.34
C GLN A 35 -14.22 -20.96 9.06
N LYS A 36 -13.89 -21.95 8.21
CA LYS A 36 -14.68 -22.23 7.00
C LYS A 36 -16.06 -22.79 7.32
N LEU A 37 -16.18 -23.65 8.34
CA LEU A 37 -17.48 -24.15 8.80
C LEU A 37 -18.36 -23.02 9.35
N LEU A 38 -17.82 -22.04 10.05
CA LEU A 38 -18.57 -20.85 10.52
C LEU A 38 -19.18 -20.09 9.33
N LYS A 39 -18.38 -19.82 8.30
CA LYS A 39 -18.86 -19.10 7.09
C LYS A 39 -19.95 -19.87 6.35
N LEU A 40 -19.93 -21.20 6.35
CA LEU A 40 -20.96 -22.01 5.72
C LEU A 40 -22.33 -21.95 6.43
N GLN A 41 -22.36 -21.67 7.75
CA GLN A 41 -23.58 -21.65 8.53
C GLN A 41 -24.46 -20.43 8.33
N THR A 42 -23.95 -19.38 7.68
CA THR A 42 -24.68 -18.11 7.57
C THR A 42 -24.52 -17.48 6.19
N THR A 43 -25.52 -16.70 5.76
CA THR A 43 -25.47 -15.82 4.59
C THR A 43 -25.15 -14.38 4.97
N ALA A 44 -24.90 -14.09 6.26
CA ALA A 44 -24.59 -12.78 6.78
C ALA A 44 -23.45 -12.14 5.99
N SER A 45 -23.63 -10.88 5.59
CA SER A 45 -22.59 -10.11 4.90
C SER A 45 -22.60 -8.65 5.32
N ALA A 46 -21.40 -8.12 5.55
CA ALA A 46 -21.19 -6.73 5.94
C ALA A 46 -20.09 -6.09 5.07
N MET A 47 -20.25 -4.80 4.79
CA MET A 47 -19.19 -3.98 4.20
C MET A 47 -18.83 -2.87 5.18
N HIS A 48 -17.56 -2.79 5.53
CA HIS A 48 -17.01 -1.69 6.31
C HIS A 48 -16.40 -0.64 5.39
N THR A 49 -16.60 0.63 5.70
CA THR A 49 -16.07 1.75 4.91
C THR A 49 -15.17 2.64 5.74
N THR A 50 -13.99 2.97 5.19
CA THR A 50 -12.95 3.80 5.80
C THR A 50 -12.46 4.85 4.80
N ALA A 51 -11.66 5.82 5.26
CA ALA A 51 -11.02 6.80 4.38
C ALA A 51 -9.63 6.32 3.93
N HIS A 52 -8.77 5.89 4.86
CA HIS A 52 -7.39 5.49 4.61
C HIS A 52 -7.13 4.08 5.13
N PRO A 53 -6.08 3.39 4.68
CA PRO A 53 -5.50 2.26 5.40
C PRO A 53 -5.08 2.70 6.81
N ASP A 54 -5.45 1.94 7.86
CA ASP A 54 -5.31 2.14 9.31
C ASP A 54 -6.53 2.69 10.08
N ASP A 55 -7.57 3.08 9.36
CA ASP A 55 -8.83 3.56 9.96
C ASP A 55 -9.77 2.44 10.43
N GLU A 56 -9.48 1.17 10.15
CA GLU A 56 -10.41 0.07 10.34
C GLU A 56 -10.80 -0.15 11.81
N HIS A 57 -12.06 -0.49 12.05
CA HIS A 57 -12.48 -1.10 13.30
C HIS A 57 -12.11 -2.58 13.34
N GLY A 58 -10.80 -2.88 13.26
CA GLY A 58 -10.28 -4.23 13.05
C GLY A 58 -10.83 -5.28 14.01
N GLY A 59 -11.04 -4.94 15.30
CA GLY A 59 -11.65 -5.85 16.28
C GLY A 59 -13.07 -6.25 15.92
N VAL A 60 -13.87 -5.31 15.42
CA VAL A 60 -15.25 -5.59 14.99
C VAL A 60 -15.26 -6.41 13.69
N LEU A 61 -14.35 -6.13 12.77
CA LEU A 61 -14.19 -6.92 11.54
C LEU A 61 -13.81 -8.37 11.87
N ALA A 62 -12.84 -8.57 12.77
CA ALA A 62 -12.45 -9.90 13.23
C ALA A 62 -13.60 -10.62 13.95
N LEU A 63 -14.38 -9.93 14.80
CA LEU A 63 -15.55 -10.49 15.44
C LEU A 63 -16.60 -10.95 14.41
N LEU A 64 -16.94 -10.11 13.43
CA LEU A 64 -17.92 -10.43 12.40
C LEU A 64 -17.47 -11.59 11.51
N SER A 65 -16.24 -11.52 10.99
CA SER A 65 -15.71 -12.56 10.09
C SER A 65 -15.34 -13.84 10.84
N ARG A 66 -14.43 -13.74 11.80
CA ARG A 66 -13.84 -14.91 12.48
C ARG A 66 -14.69 -15.44 13.63
N GLY A 67 -15.50 -14.59 14.25
CA GLY A 67 -16.37 -14.98 15.38
C GLY A 67 -17.78 -15.36 14.92
N ARG A 68 -18.36 -14.67 13.97
CA ARG A 68 -19.74 -14.88 13.53
C ARG A 68 -19.85 -15.53 12.14
N GLY A 69 -18.75 -15.75 11.45
CA GLY A 69 -18.74 -16.35 10.10
C GLY A 69 -19.33 -15.47 9.00
N ALA A 70 -19.59 -14.20 9.27
CA ALA A 70 -20.08 -13.27 8.26
C ALA A 70 -19.05 -13.10 7.12
N ARG A 71 -19.54 -12.93 5.90
CA ARG A 71 -18.72 -12.46 4.79
C ARG A 71 -18.49 -10.96 4.97
N VAL A 72 -17.23 -10.54 5.09
CA VAL A 72 -16.86 -9.15 5.36
C VAL A 72 -16.03 -8.60 4.22
N SER A 73 -16.47 -7.48 3.64
CA SER A 73 -15.68 -6.69 2.70
C SER A 73 -15.27 -5.36 3.32
N LEU A 74 -14.10 -4.86 2.91
CA LEU A 74 -13.58 -3.55 3.33
C LEU A 74 -13.47 -2.66 2.10
N LEU A 75 -14.01 -1.45 2.20
CA LEU A 75 -13.88 -0.40 1.20
C LEU A 75 -13.15 0.80 1.81
N THR A 76 -11.96 1.07 1.33
CA THR A 76 -11.14 2.21 1.72
C THR A 76 -11.15 3.24 0.60
N LEU A 77 -11.44 4.53 0.89
CA LEU A 77 -11.63 5.52 -0.16
C LEU A 77 -10.37 5.76 -0.98
N ASN A 78 -9.23 5.96 -0.32
CA ASN A 78 -7.94 6.18 -0.98
C ASN A 78 -6.86 5.24 -0.40
N ARG A 79 -5.65 5.29 -0.93
CA ARG A 79 -4.54 4.43 -0.51
C ARG A 79 -3.62 5.08 0.54
N GLY A 80 -3.95 6.30 1.00
CA GLY A 80 -3.17 7.06 1.97
C GLY A 80 -1.86 7.60 1.38
N GLU A 81 -1.89 8.02 0.13
CA GLU A 81 -0.74 8.46 -0.67
C GLU A 81 0.00 9.64 -0.05
N SER A 82 -0.72 10.51 0.64
CA SER A 82 -0.18 11.75 1.20
C SER A 82 0.09 11.69 2.71
N GLY A 83 0.01 10.49 3.30
CA GLY A 83 0.37 10.27 4.70
C GLY A 83 1.85 10.48 4.99
N ASP A 84 2.20 10.42 6.26
CA ASP A 84 3.59 10.31 6.72
C ASP A 84 4.12 8.90 6.42
N ASN A 85 5.43 8.78 6.18
CA ASN A 85 6.11 7.49 6.05
C ASN A 85 7.17 7.32 7.15
N ALA A 86 6.90 6.44 8.10
CA ALA A 86 7.81 6.15 9.20
C ALA A 86 8.93 5.15 8.84
N ILE A 87 8.82 4.46 7.71
CA ILE A 87 9.71 3.34 7.34
C ILE A 87 10.53 3.58 6.07
N GLY A 88 10.42 4.75 5.48
CA GLY A 88 11.18 5.09 4.26
C GLY A 88 10.96 6.49 3.77
N SER A 89 11.52 6.77 2.61
CA SER A 89 11.45 8.06 1.92
C SER A 89 10.39 8.11 0.82
N GLU A 90 9.68 7.01 0.58
CA GLU A 90 8.63 6.93 -0.42
C GLU A 90 7.46 7.83 -0.02
N LEU A 91 7.06 8.69 -0.94
CA LEU A 91 5.93 9.61 -0.81
C LEU A 91 4.94 9.36 -1.93
N PHE A 92 3.72 9.86 -1.78
CA PHE A 92 2.68 9.87 -2.80
C PHE A 92 2.35 8.45 -3.29
N ASP A 93 2.33 8.21 -4.59
CA ASP A 93 1.95 6.91 -5.17
C ASP A 93 2.81 5.76 -4.64
N GLY A 94 4.09 6.01 -4.34
CA GLY A 94 4.99 5.03 -3.71
C GLY A 94 4.53 4.63 -2.32
N LEU A 95 4.13 5.61 -1.50
CA LEU A 95 3.56 5.36 -0.18
C LEU A 95 2.19 4.66 -0.28
N GLY A 96 1.36 5.04 -1.25
CA GLY A 96 0.08 4.39 -1.51
C GLY A 96 0.22 2.89 -1.83
N LEU A 97 1.26 2.51 -2.58
CA LEU A 97 1.58 1.09 -2.82
C LEU A 97 1.99 0.38 -1.52
N ILE A 98 2.81 1.00 -0.67
CA ILE A 98 3.22 0.45 0.63
C ILE A 98 1.99 0.24 1.52
N ARG A 99 1.18 1.28 1.72
CA ARG A 99 0.01 1.25 2.60
C ARG A 99 -1.07 0.28 2.11
N THR A 100 -1.18 0.09 0.79
CA THR A 100 -2.04 -0.96 0.22
C THR A 100 -1.61 -2.34 0.68
N GLU A 101 -0.32 -2.67 0.59
CA GLU A 101 0.18 -3.98 1.01
C GLU A 101 0.11 -4.17 2.54
N GLU A 102 0.40 -3.13 3.31
CA GLU A 102 0.24 -3.13 4.76
C GLU A 102 -1.20 -3.42 5.18
N LEU A 103 -2.20 -2.82 4.48
CA LEU A 103 -3.60 -3.09 4.71
C LEU A 103 -3.98 -4.53 4.34
N LEU A 104 -3.52 -5.04 3.19
CA LEU A 104 -3.78 -6.42 2.79
C LEU A 104 -3.22 -7.45 3.81
N ASP A 105 -2.08 -7.15 4.42
CA ASP A 105 -1.56 -7.99 5.51
C ASP A 105 -2.42 -7.87 6.79
N ALA A 106 -2.89 -6.67 7.12
CA ALA A 106 -3.80 -6.45 8.25
C ALA A 106 -5.15 -7.17 8.04
N ASP A 107 -5.69 -7.12 6.82
CA ASP A 107 -6.94 -7.76 6.41
C ASP A 107 -6.96 -9.26 6.66
N ARG A 108 -5.80 -9.91 6.54
CA ARG A 108 -5.66 -11.34 6.86
C ARG A 108 -6.00 -11.63 8.31
N TYR A 109 -5.60 -10.75 9.24
CA TYR A 109 -5.97 -10.87 10.65
C TYR A 109 -7.43 -10.54 10.90
N TYR A 110 -7.96 -9.52 10.23
CA TYR A 110 -9.37 -9.14 10.31
C TYR A 110 -10.30 -10.21 9.72
N GLY A 111 -9.79 -11.04 8.82
CA GLY A 111 -10.57 -12.05 8.11
C GLY A 111 -11.42 -11.46 7.00
N ILE A 112 -10.93 -10.41 6.32
CA ILE A 112 -11.58 -9.74 5.20
C ILE A 112 -11.62 -10.68 3.99
N ASP A 113 -12.80 -10.83 3.41
CA ASP A 113 -13.01 -11.65 2.21
C ASP A 113 -12.63 -10.89 0.93
N GLN A 114 -12.85 -9.56 0.89
CA GLN A 114 -12.53 -8.71 -0.25
C GLN A 114 -12.16 -7.29 0.19
N GLN A 115 -11.02 -6.80 -0.31
CA GLN A 115 -10.58 -5.41 -0.16
C GLN A 115 -10.85 -4.62 -1.43
N TYR A 116 -11.40 -3.40 -1.28
CA TYR A 116 -11.65 -2.46 -2.37
C TYR A 116 -11.08 -1.08 -2.07
N PHE A 117 -10.66 -0.39 -3.14
CA PHE A 117 -10.34 1.04 -3.12
C PHE A 117 -11.20 1.79 -4.12
N THR A 118 -11.55 3.03 -3.85
CA THR A 118 -12.14 3.90 -4.86
C THR A 118 -11.04 4.42 -5.81
N THR A 119 -11.41 5.25 -6.75
CA THR A 119 -10.45 5.85 -7.68
C THR A 119 -9.86 7.18 -7.18
N VAL A 120 -10.28 7.69 -6.02
CA VAL A 120 -9.73 8.95 -5.49
C VAL A 120 -8.36 8.75 -4.87
N VAL A 121 -7.58 9.81 -4.89
CA VAL A 121 -6.21 9.85 -4.35
C VAL A 121 -6.22 10.69 -3.08
N ASP A 122 -5.46 10.31 -2.08
CA ASP A 122 -5.23 11.13 -0.91
C ASP A 122 -4.43 12.38 -1.31
N TYR A 123 -4.95 13.55 -0.97
CA TYR A 123 -4.34 14.84 -1.28
C TYR A 123 -3.75 15.53 -0.05
N GLY A 124 -3.62 14.79 1.05
CA GLY A 124 -3.09 15.26 2.32
C GLY A 124 -4.15 15.51 3.39
N PHE A 125 -3.69 15.94 4.55
CA PHE A 125 -4.57 16.24 5.66
C PHE A 125 -5.50 17.43 5.32
N SER A 126 -6.77 17.26 5.60
CA SER A 126 -7.81 18.26 5.36
C SER A 126 -8.64 18.44 6.63
N LYS A 127 -9.10 19.66 6.90
CA LYS A 127 -9.90 19.96 8.10
C LYS A 127 -11.39 20.12 7.78
N ARG A 128 -11.73 20.18 6.48
CA ARG A 128 -13.08 20.52 6.01
C ARG A 128 -13.62 19.47 5.04
N LEU A 129 -14.89 19.13 5.24
CA LEU A 129 -15.63 18.26 4.32
C LEU A 129 -15.71 18.85 2.90
N GLU A 130 -15.96 20.15 2.81
CA GLU A 130 -16.16 20.86 1.54
C GLU A 130 -14.92 20.74 0.64
N GLU A 131 -13.73 20.86 1.22
CA GLU A 131 -12.47 20.70 0.50
C GLU A 131 -12.36 19.30 -0.14
N ALA A 132 -12.64 18.25 0.62
CA ALA A 132 -12.60 16.88 0.11
C ALA A 132 -13.62 16.66 -1.01
N LEU A 133 -14.84 17.18 -0.85
CA LEU A 133 -15.89 17.09 -1.85
C LEU A 133 -15.57 17.87 -3.14
N GLU A 134 -14.87 18.99 -3.03
CA GLU A 134 -14.41 19.78 -4.18
C GLU A 134 -13.30 19.04 -4.94
N LYS A 135 -12.25 18.59 -4.24
CA LYS A 135 -11.11 17.88 -4.85
C LYS A 135 -11.53 16.57 -5.52
N TRP A 136 -12.22 15.71 -4.81
CA TRP A 136 -12.62 14.39 -5.34
C TRP A 136 -13.84 14.41 -6.27
N GLY A 137 -14.69 15.43 -6.12
CA GLY A 137 -15.99 15.47 -6.76
C GLY A 137 -16.98 14.51 -6.11
N LYS A 138 -17.92 15.05 -5.32
CA LYS A 138 -18.90 14.25 -4.54
C LYS A 138 -19.53 13.10 -5.32
N GLN A 139 -20.00 13.39 -6.55
CA GLN A 139 -20.66 12.40 -7.40
C GLN A 139 -19.72 11.28 -7.88
N ASN A 140 -18.43 11.56 -8.00
CA ASN A 140 -17.44 10.57 -8.39
C ASN A 140 -17.22 9.54 -7.28
N VAL A 141 -17.00 10.04 -6.04
CA VAL A 141 -16.82 9.16 -4.87
C VAL A 141 -18.08 8.34 -4.64
N LEU A 142 -19.26 8.95 -4.71
CA LEU A 142 -20.54 8.27 -4.54
C LEU A 142 -20.71 7.16 -5.59
N ARG A 143 -20.36 7.44 -6.86
CA ARG A 143 -20.40 6.45 -7.95
C ARG A 143 -19.52 5.23 -7.66
N ASP A 144 -18.30 5.46 -7.19
CA ASP A 144 -17.35 4.39 -6.87
C ASP A 144 -17.88 3.52 -5.71
N VAL A 145 -18.35 4.14 -4.63
CA VAL A 145 -18.90 3.41 -3.46
C VAL A 145 -20.16 2.64 -3.84
N VAL A 146 -21.07 3.23 -4.62
CA VAL A 146 -22.27 2.55 -5.13
C VAL A 146 -21.90 1.34 -5.99
N ARG A 147 -20.87 1.46 -6.85
CA ARG A 147 -20.39 0.34 -7.66
C ARG A 147 -19.93 -0.82 -6.79
N VAL A 148 -19.15 -0.56 -5.74
CA VAL A 148 -18.68 -1.61 -4.84
C VAL A 148 -19.83 -2.25 -4.07
N ILE A 149 -20.81 -1.47 -3.59
CA ILE A 149 -22.01 -2.00 -2.93
C ILE A 149 -22.79 -2.93 -3.87
N ARG A 150 -22.99 -2.53 -5.13
CA ARG A 150 -23.69 -3.35 -6.15
C ARG A 150 -22.91 -4.61 -6.53
N THR A 151 -21.59 -4.56 -6.47
CA THR A 151 -20.69 -5.71 -6.72
C THR A 151 -20.75 -6.71 -5.57
N GLU A 152 -20.64 -6.22 -4.32
CA GLU A 152 -20.49 -7.04 -3.12
C GLU A 152 -21.80 -7.47 -2.48
N ARG A 153 -22.88 -6.72 -2.71
CA ARG A 153 -24.22 -6.97 -2.18
C ARG A 153 -24.26 -7.24 -0.67
N PRO A 154 -23.66 -6.35 0.16
CA PRO A 154 -23.69 -6.52 1.60
C PRO A 154 -25.10 -6.35 2.16
N MET A 155 -25.46 -7.13 3.18
CA MET A 155 -26.70 -6.93 3.93
C MET A 155 -26.63 -5.70 4.83
N VAL A 156 -25.44 -5.42 5.37
CA VAL A 156 -25.19 -4.31 6.31
C VAL A 156 -24.01 -3.48 5.85
N LEU A 157 -24.18 -2.15 5.92
CA LEU A 157 -23.08 -1.19 5.78
C LEU A 157 -22.66 -0.67 7.15
N ILE A 158 -21.37 -0.57 7.37
CA ILE A 158 -20.78 -0.08 8.62
C ILE A 158 -19.75 1.01 8.27
N SER A 159 -20.09 2.27 8.48
CA SER A 159 -19.13 3.35 8.33
C SER A 159 -18.24 3.47 9.57
N ARG A 160 -16.93 3.65 9.36
CA ARG A 160 -16.00 4.01 10.44
C ARG A 160 -16.35 5.37 11.02
N PHE A 161 -16.77 6.30 10.19
CA PHE A 161 -16.94 7.72 10.46
C PHE A 161 -18.41 8.14 10.43
N GLN A 162 -18.68 9.31 11.04
CA GLN A 162 -20.04 9.84 11.19
C GLN A 162 -20.48 10.72 10.02
N GLY A 163 -19.53 11.31 9.27
CA GLY A 163 -19.79 12.21 8.16
C GLY A 163 -19.97 13.68 8.59
N ASN A 164 -19.31 14.11 9.66
CA ASN A 164 -19.38 15.47 10.17
C ASN A 164 -18.04 15.91 10.79
N GLN A 165 -17.96 17.16 11.25
CA GLN A 165 -16.73 17.75 11.82
C GLN A 165 -16.10 16.97 12.99
N ARG A 166 -16.86 16.12 13.68
CA ARG A 166 -16.35 15.27 14.75
C ARG A 166 -15.31 14.26 14.26
N ASP A 167 -15.36 13.90 12.99
CA ASP A 167 -14.38 12.99 12.38
C ASP A 167 -13.02 13.66 12.15
N GLY A 168 -12.93 15.00 12.33
CA GLY A 168 -11.73 15.81 12.27
C GLY A 168 -11.21 16.03 10.85
N HIS A 169 -10.78 14.98 10.17
CA HIS A 169 -10.24 15.01 8.81
C HIS A 169 -11.35 15.08 7.74
N GLY A 170 -11.20 15.91 6.71
CA GLY A 170 -12.19 16.05 5.63
C GLY A 170 -12.42 14.73 4.88
N ASN A 171 -11.37 13.94 4.68
CA ASN A 171 -11.47 12.61 4.06
C ASN A 171 -12.32 11.66 4.92
N HIS A 172 -12.15 11.69 6.26
CA HIS A 172 -12.99 10.92 7.20
C HIS A 172 -14.45 11.37 7.15
N GLN A 173 -14.70 12.68 7.16
CA GLN A 173 -16.04 13.23 7.04
C GLN A 173 -16.70 12.79 5.72
N THR A 174 -15.93 12.79 4.63
CA THR A 174 -16.40 12.33 3.32
C THR A 174 -16.76 10.84 3.34
N ALA A 175 -15.92 9.99 3.93
CA ALA A 175 -16.20 8.57 4.04
C ALA A 175 -17.52 8.30 4.78
N GLY A 176 -17.75 8.98 5.91
CA GLY A 176 -18.98 8.88 6.68
C GLY A 176 -20.22 9.36 5.94
N LEU A 177 -20.14 10.52 5.29
CA LEU A 177 -21.24 11.10 4.50
C LEU A 177 -21.60 10.22 3.31
N ILE A 178 -20.61 9.86 2.48
CA ILE A 178 -20.82 9.10 1.25
C ILE A 178 -21.35 7.70 1.53
N THR A 179 -20.94 7.05 2.62
CA THR A 179 -21.49 5.75 2.98
C THR A 179 -23.00 5.81 3.23
N GLN A 180 -23.45 6.83 3.95
CA GLN A 180 -24.89 7.01 4.23
C GLN A 180 -25.69 7.38 2.98
N GLU A 181 -25.13 8.18 2.08
CA GLU A 181 -25.76 8.49 0.79
C GLU A 181 -25.79 7.29 -0.15
N ALA A 182 -24.69 6.53 -0.20
CA ALA A 182 -24.56 5.33 -1.03
C ALA A 182 -25.52 4.22 -0.60
N TRP A 183 -25.86 4.13 0.69
CA TRP A 183 -26.88 3.20 1.18
C TRP A 183 -28.23 3.37 0.46
N LYS A 184 -28.65 4.62 0.20
CA LYS A 184 -29.87 4.93 -0.56
C LYS A 184 -29.65 4.77 -2.05
N ALA A 185 -28.53 5.30 -2.56
CA ALA A 185 -28.27 5.40 -3.99
C ALA A 185 -28.05 4.02 -4.65
N ALA A 186 -27.48 3.05 -3.93
CA ALA A 186 -27.15 1.74 -4.49
C ALA A 186 -28.40 0.92 -4.87
N GLY A 187 -29.51 1.14 -4.14
CA GLY A 187 -30.81 0.52 -4.43
C GLY A 187 -31.58 1.17 -5.57
N ASP A 188 -31.25 2.42 -5.92
CA ASP A 188 -31.98 3.14 -6.98
C ASP A 188 -31.35 2.88 -8.36
N PRO A 189 -32.08 2.22 -9.30
CA PRO A 189 -31.57 1.95 -10.64
C PRO A 189 -31.35 3.21 -11.49
N LYS A 190 -31.92 4.36 -11.11
CA LYS A 190 -31.72 5.63 -11.79
C LYS A 190 -30.38 6.30 -11.41
N MET A 191 -29.82 5.93 -10.28
CA MET A 191 -28.50 6.39 -9.86
C MET A 191 -27.44 5.56 -10.58
N PHE A 192 -26.56 6.22 -11.31
CA PHE A 192 -25.46 5.61 -12.06
C PHE A 192 -25.94 4.47 -13.00
N PRO A 193 -26.82 4.79 -13.98
CA PRO A 193 -27.43 3.79 -14.87
C PRO A 193 -26.40 3.08 -15.76
N GLU A 194 -25.23 3.69 -15.98
CA GLU A 194 -24.11 3.06 -16.68
C GLU A 194 -23.65 1.76 -16.00
N GLN A 195 -23.68 1.69 -14.66
CA GLN A 195 -23.35 0.49 -13.92
C GLN A 195 -24.35 -0.65 -14.16
N ILE A 196 -25.62 -0.29 -14.34
CA ILE A 196 -26.67 -1.25 -14.67
C ILE A 196 -26.49 -1.76 -16.12
N ALA A 197 -26.13 -0.85 -17.05
CA ALA A 197 -25.84 -1.23 -18.43
C ALA A 197 -24.60 -2.15 -18.54
N GLU A 198 -23.65 -2.04 -17.64
CA GLU A 198 -22.49 -2.94 -17.51
C GLU A 198 -22.84 -4.31 -16.88
N GLY A 199 -24.08 -4.53 -16.42
CA GLY A 199 -24.56 -5.78 -15.85
C GLY A 199 -24.60 -5.84 -14.32
N LEU A 200 -24.25 -4.77 -13.60
CA LEU A 200 -24.48 -4.67 -12.17
C LEU A 200 -25.97 -4.53 -11.88
N ARG A 201 -26.39 -4.94 -10.71
CA ARG A 201 -27.80 -4.87 -10.29
C ARG A 201 -27.97 -3.86 -9.16
N PRO A 202 -29.08 -3.12 -9.09
CA PRO A 202 -29.42 -2.35 -7.90
C PRO A 202 -29.40 -3.26 -6.68
N TRP A 203 -28.79 -2.77 -5.61
CA TRP A 203 -28.73 -3.49 -4.34
C TRP A 203 -28.97 -2.55 -3.18
N GLN A 204 -30.05 -2.79 -2.41
CA GLN A 204 -30.37 -2.04 -1.21
C GLN A 204 -29.87 -2.80 0.01
N PRO A 205 -28.76 -2.39 0.66
CA PRO A 205 -28.38 -2.96 1.96
C PRO A 205 -29.50 -2.73 2.98
N LEU A 206 -29.73 -3.69 3.85
CA LEU A 206 -30.88 -3.67 4.76
C LEU A 206 -30.72 -2.66 5.90
N LYS A 207 -29.46 -2.43 6.32
CA LYS A 207 -29.13 -1.46 7.37
C LYS A 207 -27.84 -0.73 7.08
N VAL A 208 -27.72 0.46 7.66
CA VAL A 208 -26.48 1.24 7.68
C VAL A 208 -26.22 1.81 9.08
N TYR A 209 -24.97 1.68 9.51
CA TYR A 209 -24.49 2.16 10.81
C TYR A 209 -23.31 3.10 10.65
N ILE A 210 -23.20 4.06 11.56
CA ILE A 210 -22.01 4.89 11.76
C ILE A 210 -21.34 4.52 13.07
N GLY A 211 -20.01 4.47 13.08
CA GLY A 211 -19.18 4.23 14.25
C GLY A 211 -18.77 5.51 14.97
N GLY A 212 -17.78 5.40 15.86
CA GLY A 212 -17.24 6.53 16.58
C GLY A 212 -18.18 7.13 17.63
N GLN A 213 -19.24 6.45 18.00
CA GLN A 213 -20.12 6.84 19.10
C GLN A 213 -19.43 6.57 20.45
N ARG A 214 -19.80 7.32 21.48
CA ARG A 214 -19.36 7.11 22.87
C ARG A 214 -20.47 6.48 23.69
N GLU A 215 -20.12 5.87 24.80
CA GLU A 215 -21.06 5.20 25.71
C GLU A 215 -22.20 6.11 26.19
N ASN A 216 -21.91 7.39 26.44
CA ASN A 216 -22.88 8.41 26.91
C ASN A 216 -23.64 9.13 25.79
N GLU A 217 -23.57 8.62 24.54
CA GLU A 217 -24.22 9.20 23.38
C GLU A 217 -25.41 8.36 22.92
N ASP A 218 -26.09 8.84 21.89
CA ASP A 218 -27.23 8.15 21.26
C ASP A 218 -26.74 7.05 20.31
N TRP A 219 -26.38 5.89 20.84
CA TRP A 219 -26.05 4.69 20.08
C TRP A 219 -27.21 3.69 20.06
N THR A 220 -27.28 2.85 19.05
CA THR A 220 -28.30 1.81 18.88
C THR A 220 -27.75 0.41 19.00
N LEU A 221 -26.45 0.23 18.87
CA LEU A 221 -25.77 -1.05 18.95
C LEU A 221 -24.44 -0.91 19.72
N ARG A 222 -24.20 -1.82 20.64
CA ARG A 222 -22.93 -2.01 21.33
C ARG A 222 -22.40 -3.41 21.06
N VAL A 223 -21.14 -3.51 20.62
CA VAL A 223 -20.45 -4.79 20.40
C VAL A 223 -19.17 -4.86 21.23
N ASP A 224 -18.78 -6.06 21.64
CA ASP A 224 -17.57 -6.28 22.42
C ASP A 224 -16.55 -7.15 21.65
N PRO A 225 -15.63 -6.58 20.87
CA PRO A 225 -14.54 -7.34 20.27
C PRO A 225 -13.48 -7.79 21.30
N GLY A 226 -13.60 -7.40 22.58
CA GLY A 226 -12.83 -7.95 23.70
C GLY A 226 -13.21 -9.39 24.07
N GLU A 227 -14.23 -9.99 23.44
CA GLU A 227 -14.59 -11.39 23.57
C GLU A 227 -13.42 -12.31 23.17
N TYR A 228 -13.14 -13.32 24.03
CA TYR A 228 -12.06 -14.28 23.77
C TYR A 228 -12.48 -15.36 22.77
N SER A 229 -11.61 -15.63 21.81
CA SER A 229 -11.77 -16.72 20.85
C SER A 229 -10.79 -17.86 21.14
N PRO A 230 -11.27 -19.06 21.53
CA PRO A 230 -10.36 -20.20 21.72
C PRO A 230 -9.71 -20.68 20.42
N TRP A 231 -10.29 -20.34 19.26
CA TRP A 231 -9.73 -20.70 17.94
C TRP A 231 -8.57 -19.81 17.52
N LEU A 232 -8.58 -18.56 17.97
CA LEU A 232 -7.52 -17.59 17.73
C LEU A 232 -6.50 -17.57 18.87
N GLY A 233 -6.85 -18.08 20.04
CA GLY A 233 -6.03 -18.03 21.26
C GLY A 233 -5.91 -16.62 21.85
N GLU A 234 -6.78 -15.69 21.42
CA GLU A 234 -6.76 -14.28 21.81
C GLU A 234 -8.17 -13.67 21.67
N THR A 235 -8.38 -12.46 22.20
CA THR A 235 -9.61 -11.68 21.92
C THR A 235 -9.61 -11.20 20.48
N TYR A 236 -10.81 -10.99 19.89
CA TYR A 236 -10.88 -10.47 18.52
C TYR A 236 -10.19 -9.11 18.37
N GLN A 237 -10.32 -8.25 19.39
CA GLN A 237 -9.64 -6.95 19.40
C GLN A 237 -8.12 -7.07 19.41
N ASN A 238 -7.56 -7.91 20.26
CA ASN A 238 -6.11 -8.06 20.34
C ASN A 238 -5.55 -8.78 19.09
N PHE A 239 -6.27 -9.79 18.58
CA PHE A 239 -5.90 -10.48 17.35
C PHE A 239 -5.88 -9.51 16.16
N SER A 240 -6.87 -8.62 16.07
CA SER A 240 -6.87 -7.58 15.02
C SER A 240 -5.74 -6.56 15.16
N ARG A 241 -5.33 -6.25 16.40
CA ARG A 241 -4.17 -5.36 16.64
C ARG A 241 -2.86 -5.93 16.13
N LEU A 242 -2.72 -7.27 16.11
CA LEU A 242 -1.59 -7.90 15.43
C LEU A 242 -1.60 -7.57 13.93
N GLY A 243 -2.78 -7.57 13.30
CA GLY A 243 -2.96 -7.11 11.93
C GLY A 243 -2.60 -5.63 11.76
N LEU A 244 -3.17 -4.76 12.60
CA LEU A 244 -2.87 -3.32 12.55
C LEU A 244 -1.37 -3.04 12.69
N SER A 245 -0.62 -3.87 13.40
CA SER A 245 0.83 -3.71 13.58
C SER A 245 1.63 -3.88 12.27
N HIS A 246 1.04 -4.40 11.20
CA HIS A 246 1.65 -4.43 9.87
C HIS A 246 1.63 -3.06 9.19
N GLN A 247 0.78 -2.13 9.61
CA GLN A 247 0.71 -0.78 9.06
C GLN A 247 1.82 0.12 9.66
N ARG A 248 3.06 -0.27 9.41
CA ARG A 248 4.28 0.30 10.02
C ARG A 248 4.60 1.69 9.49
N SER A 249 4.24 1.98 8.25
CA SER A 249 4.42 3.32 7.68
C SER A 249 3.71 4.39 8.51
N GLN A 250 2.61 4.01 9.20
CA GLN A 250 1.81 4.87 10.06
C GLN A 250 2.14 4.74 11.56
N ASN A 251 3.30 4.16 11.92
CA ASN A 251 3.71 3.87 13.31
C ASN A 251 2.77 2.93 14.10
N SER A 252 1.88 2.20 13.44
CA SER A 252 0.91 1.32 14.10
C SER A 252 1.53 0.05 14.71
N GLY A 253 2.83 -0.18 14.49
CA GLY A 253 3.60 -1.25 15.13
C GLY A 253 3.79 -1.10 16.65
N ARG A 254 3.41 0.05 17.24
CA ARG A 254 3.42 0.30 18.69
C ARG A 254 2.18 -0.33 19.33
N LEU A 255 2.23 -1.63 19.51
CA LEU A 255 1.10 -2.41 19.98
C LEU A 255 0.92 -2.33 21.50
N THR A 256 -0.28 -1.95 21.98
CA THR A 256 -0.73 -2.17 23.34
C THR A 256 -1.94 -3.11 23.33
N LEU A 257 -1.82 -4.26 23.98
CA LEU A 257 -2.92 -5.20 24.09
C LEU A 257 -3.89 -4.73 25.17
N GLY A 258 -5.19 -4.75 24.86
CA GLY A 258 -6.26 -4.44 25.80
C GLY A 258 -6.54 -5.61 26.75
N ARG A 259 -7.14 -5.32 27.89
CA ARG A 259 -7.62 -6.31 28.87
C ARG A 259 -9.08 -6.03 29.19
N GLY A 260 -9.87 -7.09 29.33
CA GLY A 260 -11.30 -7.00 29.60
C GLY A 260 -12.14 -6.57 28.41
N PRO A 261 -13.42 -6.21 28.63
CA PRO A 261 -14.31 -5.75 27.56
C PRO A 261 -13.80 -4.50 26.84
N GLN A 262 -14.00 -4.43 25.54
CA GLN A 262 -13.56 -3.32 24.70
C GLN A 262 -14.69 -2.89 23.75
N TYR A 263 -15.72 -2.24 24.33
CA TYR A 263 -16.95 -1.92 23.63
C TYR A 263 -16.76 -0.93 22.49
N GLY A 264 -17.30 -1.30 21.32
CA GLY A 264 -17.57 -0.41 20.19
C GLY A 264 -19.05 -0.01 20.17
N TYR A 265 -19.32 1.27 19.96
CA TYR A 265 -20.67 1.84 19.91
C TYR A 265 -20.99 2.35 18.52
N TYR A 266 -22.17 1.99 18.01
CA TYR A 266 -22.64 2.32 16.67
C TYR A 266 -24.04 2.90 16.72
N LYS A 267 -24.34 3.81 15.78
CA LYS A 267 -25.68 4.33 15.58
C LYS A 267 -26.20 3.87 14.24
N ARG A 268 -27.35 3.21 14.22
CA ARG A 268 -28.09 2.90 12.99
C ARG A 268 -28.68 4.20 12.43
N THR A 269 -28.28 4.61 11.24
CA THR A 269 -28.77 5.82 10.57
C THR A 269 -29.77 5.50 9.47
N GLY A 270 -29.91 4.22 9.09
CA GLY A 270 -30.93 3.78 8.14
C GLY A 270 -31.23 2.28 8.26
N SER A 271 -32.47 1.92 8.00
CA SER A 271 -32.96 0.54 7.95
C SER A 271 -34.15 0.43 7.01
N THR A 272 -34.22 -0.66 6.24
CA THR A 272 -35.40 -1.07 5.49
C THR A 272 -36.29 -2.00 6.31
N LEU A 273 -35.86 -2.41 7.51
CA LEU A 273 -36.52 -3.32 8.40
C LEU A 273 -37.11 -2.60 9.61
N ASN A 274 -38.19 -3.13 10.13
CA ASN A 274 -38.72 -2.74 11.43
C ASN A 274 -37.96 -3.52 12.52
N VAL A 275 -37.00 -2.86 13.16
CA VAL A 275 -36.15 -3.43 14.20
C VAL A 275 -36.20 -2.57 15.46
N ALA A 276 -35.91 -3.18 16.63
CA ALA A 276 -35.87 -2.49 17.90
C ALA A 276 -34.89 -1.28 17.86
N GLU A 277 -35.13 -0.29 18.72
CA GLU A 277 -34.24 0.86 18.85
C GLU A 277 -32.83 0.43 19.28
N ARG A 278 -32.74 -0.47 20.28
CA ARG A 278 -31.49 -1.11 20.72
C ARG A 278 -31.38 -2.51 20.11
N GLU A 279 -30.20 -2.81 19.61
CA GLU A 279 -29.88 -4.08 18.95
C GLU A 279 -28.71 -4.77 19.66
N GLU A 280 -28.67 -6.11 19.57
CA GLU A 280 -27.62 -6.94 20.15
C GLU A 280 -26.48 -7.20 19.16
N ASP A 281 -26.77 -7.23 17.87
CA ASP A 281 -25.80 -7.36 16.77
C ASP A 281 -26.24 -6.64 15.50
N PHE A 282 -25.34 -6.54 14.53
CA PHE A 282 -25.60 -5.89 13.25
C PHE A 282 -26.68 -6.56 12.40
N PHE A 283 -26.95 -7.85 12.65
CA PHE A 283 -27.88 -8.66 11.85
C PHE A 283 -29.23 -8.86 12.53
N ASN A 284 -29.52 -8.26 13.69
CA ASN A 284 -30.84 -8.34 14.30
C ASN A 284 -31.96 -8.02 13.31
N GLY A 285 -32.97 -8.89 13.24
CA GLY A 285 -34.08 -8.79 12.31
C GLY A 285 -33.79 -9.27 10.88
N ILE A 286 -32.56 -9.68 10.57
CA ILE A 286 -32.17 -10.28 9.28
C ILE A 286 -32.10 -11.80 9.46
N ASP A 287 -32.81 -12.54 8.63
CA ASP A 287 -32.69 -13.98 8.59
C ASP A 287 -31.47 -14.38 7.77
N THR A 288 -30.35 -14.66 8.47
CA THR A 288 -29.07 -15.01 7.85
C THR A 288 -28.91 -16.52 7.59
N SER A 289 -29.95 -17.33 7.81
CA SER A 289 -29.93 -18.73 7.41
C SER A 289 -30.01 -18.89 5.89
N LEU A 290 -29.57 -20.03 5.37
CA LEU A 290 -29.72 -20.34 3.95
C LEU A 290 -31.20 -20.47 3.59
N SER A 291 -32.01 -21.12 4.41
CA SER A 291 -33.45 -21.26 4.24
C SER A 291 -34.18 -19.91 4.25
N GLY A 292 -33.66 -18.92 4.98
CA GLY A 292 -34.16 -17.55 5.05
C GLY A 292 -33.79 -16.67 3.86
N LEU A 293 -32.99 -17.14 2.91
CA LEU A 293 -32.44 -16.32 1.82
C LEU A 293 -33.50 -15.57 1.04
N PHE A 294 -34.55 -16.27 0.58
CA PHE A 294 -35.62 -15.64 -0.21
C PHE A 294 -36.45 -14.64 0.59
N LYS A 295 -36.67 -14.90 1.88
CA LYS A 295 -37.29 -13.94 2.81
C LYS A 295 -36.45 -12.67 2.92
N THR A 296 -35.15 -12.81 3.12
CA THR A 296 -34.22 -11.69 3.20
C THR A 296 -34.13 -10.92 1.87
N LEU A 297 -34.21 -11.60 0.73
CA LEU A 297 -34.26 -10.94 -0.58
C LEU A 297 -35.65 -10.31 -0.90
N GLY A 298 -36.67 -10.52 -0.08
CA GLY A 298 -38.01 -10.03 -0.33
C GLY A 298 -38.67 -10.65 -1.57
N LYS A 299 -38.32 -11.91 -1.90
CA LYS A 299 -38.76 -12.60 -3.12
C LYS A 299 -39.42 -13.92 -2.81
N ALA A 300 -40.35 -14.33 -3.69
CA ALA A 300 -40.91 -15.69 -3.64
C ALA A 300 -39.86 -16.71 -4.08
N ALA A 301 -39.74 -17.81 -3.34
CA ALA A 301 -38.84 -18.88 -3.69
C ALA A 301 -39.38 -19.69 -4.89
N PRO A 302 -38.55 -20.02 -5.91
CA PRO A 302 -38.94 -20.96 -6.95
C PRO A 302 -39.30 -22.34 -6.38
N ALA A 303 -40.11 -23.10 -7.14
CA ALA A 303 -40.54 -24.44 -6.70
C ALA A 303 -39.33 -25.33 -6.37
N GLY A 304 -39.38 -25.97 -5.19
CA GLY A 304 -38.30 -26.83 -4.68
C GLY A 304 -37.09 -26.10 -4.08
N ALA A 305 -36.94 -24.78 -4.26
CA ALA A 305 -35.77 -24.04 -3.79
C ALA A 305 -35.61 -24.09 -2.26
N LEU A 306 -36.67 -23.88 -1.47
CA LEU A 306 -36.60 -23.92 0.00
C LEU A 306 -36.19 -25.32 0.50
N ALA A 307 -36.66 -26.38 -0.11
CA ALA A 307 -36.27 -27.76 0.23
C ALA A 307 -34.77 -28.01 -0.09
N ALA A 308 -34.28 -27.46 -1.20
CA ALA A 308 -32.88 -27.54 -1.59
C ALA A 308 -31.99 -26.77 -0.62
N LEU A 309 -32.37 -25.54 -0.21
CA LEU A 309 -31.66 -24.74 0.77
C LEU A 309 -31.57 -25.44 2.14
N ALA A 310 -32.71 -26.00 2.61
CA ALA A 310 -32.73 -26.78 3.84
C ALA A 310 -31.88 -28.07 3.74
N ALA A 311 -31.74 -28.66 2.55
CA ALA A 311 -30.83 -29.78 2.34
C ALA A 311 -29.33 -29.36 2.53
N ILE A 312 -28.94 -28.18 2.02
CA ILE A 312 -27.63 -27.64 2.22
C ILE A 312 -27.37 -27.41 3.73
N GLU A 313 -28.29 -26.78 4.45
CA GLU A 313 -28.17 -26.55 5.89
C GLU A 313 -27.98 -27.86 6.68
N ARG A 314 -28.70 -28.92 6.32
CA ARG A 314 -28.54 -30.23 6.97
C ARG A 314 -27.10 -30.78 6.79
N GLU A 315 -26.53 -30.64 5.60
CA GLU A 315 -25.17 -31.11 5.33
C GLU A 315 -24.13 -30.22 6.05
N VAL A 316 -24.34 -28.91 6.17
CA VAL A 316 -23.51 -28.01 6.96
C VAL A 316 -23.56 -28.41 8.44
N ALA A 317 -24.75 -28.65 8.98
CA ALA A 317 -24.91 -29.10 10.37
C ALA A 317 -24.24 -30.47 10.60
N ALA A 318 -24.37 -31.41 9.64
CA ALA A 318 -23.65 -32.69 9.69
C ALA A 318 -22.12 -32.53 9.65
N ALA A 319 -21.58 -31.55 8.89
CA ALA A 319 -20.17 -31.24 8.87
C ALA A 319 -19.69 -30.66 10.22
N VAL A 320 -20.46 -29.76 10.82
CA VAL A 320 -20.18 -29.23 12.17
C VAL A 320 -20.16 -30.33 13.22
N GLN A 321 -21.14 -31.26 13.17
CA GLN A 321 -21.19 -32.41 14.10
C GLN A 321 -20.02 -33.39 13.89
N ALA A 322 -19.56 -33.58 12.64
CA ALA A 322 -18.45 -34.46 12.31
C ALA A 322 -17.09 -33.85 12.63
N TYR A 323 -17.02 -32.54 12.92
CA TYR A 323 -15.78 -31.83 13.16
C TYR A 323 -15.01 -32.38 14.36
N LYS A 324 -13.71 -32.66 14.14
CA LYS A 324 -12.77 -33.12 15.17
C LYS A 324 -11.44 -32.38 14.99
N VAL A 325 -10.92 -31.80 16.07
CA VAL A 325 -9.63 -31.10 16.05
C VAL A 325 -8.48 -32.03 15.59
N THR A 326 -8.56 -33.32 15.94
CA THR A 326 -7.53 -34.31 15.63
C THR A 326 -7.68 -34.95 14.25
N ASP A 327 -8.84 -34.77 13.58
CA ASP A 327 -9.13 -35.31 12.26
C ASP A 327 -10.09 -34.39 11.50
N THR A 328 -9.54 -33.41 10.84
CA THR A 328 -10.32 -32.46 10.05
C THR A 328 -10.95 -33.11 8.82
N SER A 329 -10.39 -34.22 8.32
CA SER A 329 -10.92 -34.93 7.16
C SER A 329 -12.32 -35.54 7.41
N ALA A 330 -12.74 -35.69 8.66
CA ALA A 330 -14.06 -36.20 9.05
C ALA A 330 -15.24 -35.32 8.54
N VAL A 331 -14.99 -34.02 8.29
CA VAL A 331 -16.03 -33.10 7.75
C VAL A 331 -16.22 -33.24 6.24
N VAL A 332 -15.29 -33.87 5.52
CA VAL A 332 -15.27 -33.89 4.04
C VAL A 332 -16.47 -34.60 3.43
N PRO A 333 -16.94 -35.75 3.93
CA PRO A 333 -18.13 -36.42 3.37
C PRO A 333 -19.38 -35.53 3.39
N PRO A 334 -19.81 -34.95 4.52
CA PRO A 334 -20.96 -34.04 4.50
C PRO A 334 -20.70 -32.75 3.69
N LEU A 335 -19.48 -32.18 3.67
CA LEU A 335 -19.15 -31.04 2.83
C LEU A 335 -19.29 -31.36 1.33
N ALA A 336 -18.84 -32.52 0.88
CA ALA A 336 -19.01 -32.95 -0.51
C ALA A 336 -20.51 -33.08 -0.90
N ARG A 337 -21.35 -33.64 -0.02
CA ARG A 337 -22.80 -33.69 -0.25
C ARG A 337 -23.42 -32.31 -0.25
N GLY A 338 -23.01 -31.41 0.66
CA GLY A 338 -23.43 -30.01 0.72
C GLY A 338 -23.05 -29.22 -0.55
N LEU A 339 -21.85 -29.41 -1.08
CA LEU A 339 -21.41 -28.82 -2.37
C LEU A 339 -22.31 -29.31 -3.52
N LYS A 340 -22.57 -30.62 -3.58
CA LYS A 340 -23.49 -31.17 -4.58
C LYS A 340 -24.89 -30.58 -4.46
N ALA A 341 -25.44 -30.51 -3.24
CA ALA A 341 -26.74 -29.90 -2.97
C ALA A 341 -26.80 -28.41 -3.38
N THR A 342 -25.70 -27.65 -3.10
CA THR A 342 -25.60 -26.26 -3.52
C THR A 342 -25.68 -26.11 -5.04
N ARG A 343 -24.99 -26.98 -5.79
CA ARG A 343 -25.02 -26.98 -7.26
C ARG A 343 -26.40 -27.35 -7.82
N GLU A 344 -27.12 -28.27 -7.19
CA GLU A 344 -28.51 -28.55 -7.56
C GLU A 344 -29.44 -27.37 -7.25
N ALA A 345 -29.25 -26.70 -6.08
CA ALA A 345 -29.99 -25.50 -5.73
C ALA A 345 -29.76 -24.36 -6.74
N LEU A 346 -28.54 -24.17 -7.20
CA LEU A 346 -28.19 -23.16 -8.23
C LEU A 346 -28.98 -23.35 -9.52
N LYS A 347 -29.26 -24.61 -9.93
CA LYS A 347 -30.08 -24.88 -11.12
C LYS A 347 -31.55 -24.46 -10.92
N LEU A 348 -32.09 -24.68 -9.71
CA LEU A 348 -33.48 -24.31 -9.37
C LEU A 348 -33.68 -22.79 -9.29
N VAL A 349 -32.65 -22.05 -8.88
CA VAL A 349 -32.73 -20.59 -8.71
C VAL A 349 -32.11 -19.80 -9.87
N ALA A 350 -31.80 -20.44 -11.00
CA ALA A 350 -31.13 -19.82 -12.15
C ALA A 350 -31.80 -18.53 -12.67
N GLY A 351 -33.14 -18.41 -12.51
CA GLY A 351 -33.90 -17.20 -12.84
C GLY A 351 -33.82 -16.06 -11.82
N GLU A 352 -33.20 -16.28 -10.66
CA GLU A 352 -33.10 -15.31 -9.55
C GLU A 352 -31.63 -14.88 -9.32
N PRO A 353 -31.14 -13.88 -10.07
CA PRO A 353 -29.72 -13.52 -10.06
C PRO A 353 -29.14 -13.19 -8.69
N ASP A 354 -29.96 -12.66 -7.76
CA ASP A 354 -29.47 -12.32 -6.41
C ASP A 354 -29.31 -13.60 -5.56
N ALA A 355 -30.23 -14.58 -5.68
CA ALA A 355 -30.06 -15.88 -5.04
C ALA A 355 -28.85 -16.65 -5.63
N VAL A 356 -28.69 -16.60 -6.97
CA VAL A 356 -27.50 -17.17 -7.64
C VAL A 356 -26.22 -16.59 -7.07
N PHE A 357 -26.14 -15.26 -6.84
CA PHE A 357 -24.98 -14.63 -6.25
C PHE A 357 -24.61 -15.25 -4.89
N PHE A 358 -25.56 -15.34 -3.95
CA PHE A 358 -25.30 -15.91 -2.62
C PHE A 358 -24.94 -17.40 -2.67
N LEU A 359 -25.60 -18.17 -3.54
CA LEU A 359 -25.29 -19.59 -3.67
C LEU A 359 -23.94 -19.86 -4.35
N LYS A 360 -23.49 -18.98 -5.25
CA LYS A 360 -22.13 -19.04 -5.80
C LYS A 360 -21.06 -18.80 -4.73
N GLN A 361 -21.32 -17.87 -3.80
CA GLN A 361 -20.45 -17.69 -2.63
C GLN A 361 -20.41 -18.97 -1.78
N LYS A 362 -21.56 -19.61 -1.55
CA LYS A 362 -21.60 -20.89 -0.82
C LYS A 362 -20.88 -22.01 -1.56
N GLU A 363 -21.01 -22.10 -2.88
CA GLU A 363 -20.25 -23.07 -3.68
C GLU A 363 -18.74 -22.92 -3.44
N GLN A 364 -18.22 -21.70 -3.53
CA GLN A 364 -16.81 -21.41 -3.26
C GLN A 364 -16.44 -21.74 -1.81
N GLN A 365 -17.24 -21.34 -0.82
CA GLN A 365 -16.98 -21.64 0.59
C GLN A 365 -16.93 -23.14 0.88
N PHE A 366 -17.75 -23.98 0.22
CA PHE A 366 -17.67 -25.42 0.32
C PHE A 366 -16.35 -25.96 -0.27
N GLU A 367 -15.94 -25.47 -1.44
CA GLU A 367 -14.66 -25.88 -2.05
C GLU A 367 -13.48 -25.53 -1.16
N GLU A 368 -13.47 -24.31 -0.60
CA GLU A 368 -12.45 -23.87 0.36
C GLU A 368 -12.47 -24.68 1.66
N ALA A 369 -13.66 -25.02 2.19
CA ALA A 369 -13.77 -25.84 3.39
C ALA A 369 -13.22 -27.25 3.17
N ILE A 370 -13.49 -27.86 2.02
CA ILE A 370 -12.98 -29.19 1.64
C ILE A 370 -11.46 -29.15 1.52
N THR A 371 -10.92 -28.17 0.80
CA THR A 371 -9.47 -28.06 0.58
C THR A 371 -8.72 -27.80 1.87
N THR A 372 -9.25 -26.92 2.74
CA THR A 372 -8.68 -26.63 4.06
C THR A 372 -8.73 -27.87 4.97
N ALA A 373 -9.86 -28.57 5.03
CA ALA A 373 -10.04 -29.75 5.88
C ALA A 373 -9.12 -30.91 5.47
N LEU A 374 -8.82 -31.05 4.18
CA LEU A 374 -7.87 -32.02 3.65
C LEU A 374 -6.43 -31.56 3.74
N GLY A 375 -6.16 -30.32 4.15
CA GLY A 375 -4.82 -29.76 4.13
C GLY A 375 -4.20 -29.82 2.73
N ILE A 376 -5.02 -29.59 1.68
CA ILE A 376 -4.52 -29.56 0.31
C ILE A 376 -3.42 -28.51 0.19
N ASP A 377 -2.24 -28.91 -0.27
CA ASP A 377 -1.14 -28.03 -0.61
C ASP A 377 -1.05 -27.96 -2.13
N PHE A 378 -1.43 -26.80 -2.68
CA PHE A 378 -1.35 -26.54 -4.11
C PHE A 378 -0.43 -25.35 -4.33
N SER A 379 0.64 -25.56 -5.08
CA SER A 379 1.63 -24.53 -5.41
C SER A 379 1.93 -24.51 -6.90
N ALA A 380 2.32 -23.34 -7.41
CA ALA A 380 2.78 -23.18 -8.77
C ALA A 380 4.00 -22.26 -8.82
N ASP A 381 5.14 -22.84 -9.14
CA ASP A 381 6.44 -22.20 -9.08
C ASP A 381 7.02 -22.01 -10.48
N ALA A 382 7.31 -20.75 -10.85
CA ALA A 382 8.08 -20.41 -12.04
C ALA A 382 9.58 -20.62 -11.79
N ARG A 383 10.28 -21.14 -12.79
CA ARG A 383 11.72 -21.40 -12.78
C ARG A 383 12.35 -21.25 -14.15
N PRO A 384 13.65 -21.01 -14.25
CA PRO A 384 14.33 -20.97 -15.56
C PRO A 384 14.12 -22.25 -16.37
N ALA A 385 13.97 -22.12 -17.68
CA ALA A 385 13.80 -23.27 -18.58
C ALA A 385 15.06 -24.15 -18.64
N GLY A 386 14.87 -25.45 -18.77
CA GLY A 386 15.96 -26.40 -19.03
C GLY A 386 16.94 -26.67 -17.90
N LEU A 387 16.61 -26.25 -16.67
CA LEU A 387 17.44 -26.56 -15.52
C LEU A 387 17.37 -28.06 -15.21
N PRO A 388 18.53 -28.74 -15.10
CA PRO A 388 18.56 -30.16 -14.73
C PRO A 388 18.07 -30.35 -13.29
N GLU A 389 17.38 -31.44 -13.04
CA GLU A 389 17.06 -31.83 -11.66
C GLU A 389 18.33 -32.21 -10.91
N PRO A 390 18.48 -31.80 -9.66
CA PRO A 390 19.58 -32.25 -8.83
C PRO A 390 19.55 -33.78 -8.69
N THR A 391 20.69 -34.46 -8.90
CA THR A 391 20.80 -35.88 -8.81
C THR A 391 21.86 -36.29 -7.79
N GLY A 392 21.83 -37.59 -7.36
CA GLY A 392 22.78 -38.11 -6.42
C GLY A 392 22.43 -37.93 -4.94
N PRO A 393 23.26 -38.35 -4.01
CA PRO A 393 22.98 -38.43 -2.59
C PRO A 393 22.83 -37.04 -1.93
N PHE A 394 23.31 -36.00 -2.58
CA PHE A 394 23.22 -34.61 -2.08
C PHE A 394 22.12 -33.78 -2.79
N ALA A 395 21.30 -34.38 -3.62
CA ALA A 395 20.23 -33.67 -4.33
C ALA A 395 19.29 -32.89 -3.41
N ALA A 396 19.01 -33.41 -2.22
CA ALA A 396 18.16 -32.75 -1.21
C ALA A 396 18.79 -31.49 -0.62
N PHE A 397 20.09 -31.28 -0.77
CA PHE A 397 20.82 -30.10 -0.29
C PHE A 397 21.13 -29.10 -1.40
N ALA A 398 20.77 -29.42 -2.64
CA ALA A 398 20.94 -28.44 -3.74
C ALA A 398 20.13 -27.19 -3.47
N PRO A 399 20.69 -25.97 -3.68
CA PRO A 399 19.93 -24.76 -3.54
C PRO A 399 18.75 -24.77 -4.51
N PRO A 400 17.56 -24.35 -4.07
CA PRO A 400 16.40 -24.31 -4.96
C PRO A 400 16.64 -23.28 -6.08
N PRO A 401 16.12 -23.55 -7.29
CA PRO A 401 16.26 -22.59 -8.39
C PRO A 401 15.58 -21.28 -8.07
N THR A 402 16.26 -20.19 -8.38
CA THR A 402 15.75 -18.82 -8.27
C THR A 402 15.50 -18.22 -9.64
N MET A 403 14.60 -17.27 -9.72
CA MET A 403 14.23 -16.61 -10.96
C MET A 403 13.87 -15.14 -10.71
N ALA A 404 14.34 -14.24 -11.56
CA ALA A 404 13.91 -12.84 -11.57
C ALA A 404 12.49 -12.68 -12.14
N ALA A 405 11.94 -11.45 -12.15
CA ALA A 405 10.76 -11.12 -12.93
C ALA A 405 11.01 -11.39 -14.41
N VAL A 406 9.98 -11.80 -15.14
CA VAL A 406 10.13 -12.19 -16.55
C VAL A 406 9.95 -11.00 -17.48
N VAL A 407 10.45 -11.13 -18.70
CA VAL A 407 10.36 -10.08 -19.74
C VAL A 407 9.67 -10.61 -21.00
N PRO A 408 9.03 -9.75 -21.80
CA PRO A 408 8.47 -10.16 -23.11
C PRO A 408 9.52 -10.86 -23.99
N GLY A 409 9.16 -11.99 -24.58
CA GLY A 409 10.06 -12.83 -25.39
C GLY A 409 10.80 -13.94 -24.62
N GLN A 410 10.71 -13.97 -23.31
CA GLN A 410 11.38 -14.95 -22.45
C GLN A 410 10.67 -16.31 -22.44
N LYS A 411 11.46 -17.39 -22.26
CA LYS A 411 10.98 -18.77 -22.05
C LYS A 411 11.36 -19.24 -20.65
N PHE A 412 10.43 -19.93 -19.98
CA PHE A 412 10.63 -20.47 -18.64
C PHE A 412 9.71 -21.67 -18.41
N GLU A 413 9.84 -22.32 -17.27
CA GLU A 413 8.94 -23.39 -16.84
C GLU A 413 8.04 -22.93 -15.67
N ILE A 414 6.84 -23.51 -15.59
CA ILE A 414 6.00 -23.46 -14.37
C ILE A 414 5.74 -24.89 -13.92
N ARG A 415 5.86 -25.14 -12.62
CA ARG A 415 5.53 -26.42 -12.01
C ARG A 415 4.39 -26.26 -11.04
N ALA A 416 3.27 -26.91 -11.32
CA ALA A 416 2.14 -27.01 -10.44
C ALA A 416 2.19 -28.34 -9.66
N ASN A 417 2.12 -28.26 -8.34
CA ASN A 417 2.18 -29.41 -7.43
C ASN A 417 0.89 -29.42 -6.59
N LEU A 418 0.15 -30.54 -6.64
CA LEU A 418 -1.05 -30.77 -5.84
C LEU A 418 -0.78 -31.93 -4.87
N THR A 419 -0.75 -31.65 -3.58
CA THR A 419 -0.51 -32.63 -2.52
C THR A 419 -1.75 -32.77 -1.66
N ASN A 420 -2.21 -34.00 -1.46
CA ASN A 420 -3.26 -34.32 -0.49
C ASN A 420 -2.61 -34.71 0.86
N ARG A 421 -2.85 -33.94 1.91
CA ARG A 421 -2.34 -34.28 3.26
C ARG A 421 -3.40 -34.96 4.13
N GLY A 422 -4.67 -34.91 3.72
CA GLY A 422 -5.81 -35.44 4.49
C GLY A 422 -6.03 -36.93 4.35
N GLY A 423 -6.86 -37.47 5.20
CA GLY A 423 -7.19 -38.91 5.25
C GLY A 423 -8.17 -39.37 4.16
N VAL A 424 -8.85 -38.46 3.45
CA VAL A 424 -9.78 -38.80 2.36
C VAL A 424 -9.05 -38.66 1.02
N PRO A 425 -9.05 -39.75 0.18
CA PRO A 425 -8.41 -39.68 -1.15
C PRO A 425 -9.10 -38.69 -2.09
N ILE A 426 -8.29 -38.06 -2.94
CA ILE A 426 -8.78 -37.18 -4.02
C ILE A 426 -8.31 -37.72 -5.37
N THR A 427 -9.07 -37.51 -6.43
CA THR A 427 -8.67 -37.91 -7.79
C THR A 427 -8.53 -36.63 -8.64
N PRO A 428 -7.27 -36.18 -8.89
CA PRO A 428 -7.03 -35.06 -9.78
C PRO A 428 -7.57 -35.40 -11.19
N THR A 429 -8.25 -34.45 -11.79
CA THR A 429 -8.77 -34.52 -13.15
C THR A 429 -8.03 -33.59 -14.09
N GLU A 430 -7.52 -32.46 -13.57
CA GLU A 430 -6.77 -31.52 -14.36
C GLU A 430 -5.86 -30.66 -13.48
N LEU A 431 -4.62 -30.42 -13.97
CA LEU A 431 -3.77 -29.30 -13.59
C LEU A 431 -3.59 -28.42 -14.83
N ALA A 432 -3.92 -27.12 -14.72
CA ALA A 432 -3.93 -26.18 -15.83
C ALA A 432 -3.33 -24.84 -15.41
N LEU A 433 -2.99 -24.00 -16.39
CA LEU A 433 -2.64 -22.59 -16.18
C LEU A 433 -3.62 -21.70 -16.92
N GLU A 434 -4.05 -20.64 -16.25
CA GLU A 434 -4.72 -19.48 -16.85
C GLU A 434 -3.72 -18.33 -16.85
N THR A 435 -3.50 -17.72 -18.02
CA THR A 435 -2.47 -16.68 -18.21
C THR A 435 -3.03 -15.49 -18.97
N ASP A 436 -2.32 -14.37 -18.86
CA ASP A 436 -2.58 -13.19 -19.67
C ASP A 436 -2.45 -13.48 -21.18
N LYS A 437 -2.99 -12.58 -21.99
CA LYS A 437 -2.84 -12.63 -23.44
C LYS A 437 -1.37 -12.55 -23.85
N GLY A 438 -1.00 -13.23 -24.93
CA GLY A 438 0.37 -13.22 -25.45
C GLY A 438 1.30 -14.24 -24.79
N TRP A 439 0.79 -15.10 -23.91
CA TRP A 439 1.53 -16.23 -23.37
C TRP A 439 1.21 -17.50 -24.16
N SER A 440 2.24 -18.27 -24.51
CA SER A 440 2.11 -19.62 -25.05
C SER A 440 2.45 -20.63 -23.97
N VAL A 441 1.53 -21.54 -23.69
CA VAL A 441 1.67 -22.55 -22.64
C VAL A 441 1.49 -23.92 -23.24
N SER A 442 2.45 -24.83 -23.03
CA SER A 442 2.35 -26.23 -23.40
C SER A 442 2.58 -27.13 -22.19
N LYS A 443 1.77 -28.18 -22.05
CA LYS A 443 1.97 -29.20 -21.00
C LYS A 443 3.11 -30.10 -21.40
N ALA A 444 4.13 -30.21 -20.55
CA ALA A 444 5.14 -31.25 -20.72
C ALA A 444 4.56 -32.65 -20.43
N GLN A 445 5.14 -33.67 -21.02
CA GLN A 445 4.74 -35.06 -20.75
C GLN A 445 4.87 -35.35 -19.25
N ALA A 446 3.84 -35.89 -18.66
CA ALA A 446 3.77 -36.27 -17.24
C ALA A 446 3.09 -37.67 -17.12
N PRO A 447 3.29 -38.35 -16.02
CA PRO A 447 2.51 -39.58 -15.69
C PRO A 447 1.01 -39.24 -15.66
N PRO A 448 0.12 -40.18 -15.99
CA PRO A 448 -1.31 -39.99 -15.84
C PRO A 448 -1.67 -39.62 -14.41
N LEU A 449 -2.63 -38.70 -14.27
CA LEU A 449 -3.12 -38.28 -12.95
C LEU A 449 -3.81 -39.50 -12.30
N ALA A 450 -3.34 -39.88 -11.13
CA ALA A 450 -3.86 -40.97 -10.32
C ALA A 450 -4.52 -40.44 -9.04
N THR A 451 -5.33 -41.27 -8.40
CA THR A 451 -5.92 -40.95 -7.08
C THR A 451 -4.82 -40.74 -6.07
N LEU A 452 -4.83 -39.62 -5.36
CA LEU A 452 -3.87 -39.25 -4.32
C LEU A 452 -4.42 -39.64 -2.94
N LYS A 453 -3.70 -40.53 -2.29
CA LYS A 453 -3.87 -40.84 -0.87
C LYS A 453 -3.17 -39.77 -0.02
N SER A 454 -3.23 -39.93 1.31
CA SER A 454 -2.54 -39.01 2.23
C SER A 454 -1.04 -38.92 1.94
N ASN A 455 -0.52 -37.70 1.84
CA ASN A 455 0.87 -37.33 1.52
C ASN A 455 1.36 -37.69 0.11
N GLU A 456 0.44 -38.00 -0.81
CA GLU A 456 0.77 -38.18 -2.21
C GLU A 456 0.60 -36.89 -3.01
N THR A 457 1.45 -36.70 -4.04
CA THR A 457 1.54 -35.48 -4.85
C THR A 457 1.38 -35.80 -6.33
N ALA A 458 0.52 -35.04 -7.02
CA ALA A 458 0.50 -34.95 -8.48
C ALA A 458 1.26 -33.68 -8.91
N GLN A 459 2.02 -33.79 -9.99
CA GLN A 459 2.80 -32.70 -10.55
C GLN A 459 2.52 -32.55 -12.05
N GLN A 460 2.43 -31.30 -12.51
CA GLN A 460 2.40 -30.96 -13.93
C GLN A 460 3.42 -29.84 -14.22
N ARG A 461 4.31 -30.10 -15.18
CA ARG A 461 5.20 -29.10 -15.73
C ARG A 461 4.58 -28.45 -16.95
N PHE A 462 4.75 -27.13 -17.07
CA PHE A 462 4.37 -26.34 -18.22
C PHE A 462 5.58 -25.63 -18.78
N ASP A 463 5.80 -25.77 -20.10
CA ASP A 463 6.75 -24.96 -20.82
C ASP A 463 6.03 -23.69 -21.28
N VAL A 464 6.57 -22.54 -20.91
CA VAL A 464 5.93 -21.23 -21.10
C VAL A 464 6.84 -20.33 -21.94
N ALA A 465 6.25 -19.63 -22.89
CA ALA A 465 6.91 -18.60 -23.67
C ALA A 465 6.06 -17.34 -23.73
N LEU A 466 6.66 -16.20 -23.41
CA LEU A 466 6.04 -14.91 -23.59
C LEU A 466 6.24 -14.41 -25.02
N GLY A 467 5.16 -13.90 -25.61
CA GLY A 467 5.28 -13.19 -26.89
C GLY A 467 6.12 -11.91 -26.73
N PRO A 468 6.68 -11.39 -27.84
CA PRO A 468 7.51 -10.18 -27.77
C PRO A 468 6.75 -8.93 -27.31
N ASP A 469 5.42 -8.94 -27.42
CA ASP A 469 4.54 -7.85 -27.04
C ASP A 469 3.63 -8.23 -25.85
N ALA A 470 4.05 -9.20 -25.01
CA ALA A 470 3.33 -9.56 -23.81
C ALA A 470 3.17 -8.33 -22.89
N PRO A 471 1.99 -8.13 -22.28
CA PRO A 471 1.75 -6.98 -21.41
C PRO A 471 2.70 -6.92 -20.22
N ILE A 472 3.10 -5.72 -19.83
CA ILE A 472 3.87 -5.46 -18.61
C ILE A 472 2.90 -5.48 -17.40
N SER A 473 2.83 -6.60 -16.72
CA SER A 473 1.87 -6.80 -15.64
C SER A 473 2.30 -6.23 -14.29
N SER A 474 3.58 -5.94 -14.11
CA SER A 474 4.09 -5.27 -12.93
C SER A 474 3.67 -3.80 -12.83
N ARG A 475 3.21 -3.19 -13.92
CA ARG A 475 2.70 -1.82 -13.92
C ARG A 475 1.31 -1.77 -13.28
N PRO A 476 1.09 -0.96 -12.24
CA PRO A 476 -0.25 -0.81 -11.67
C PRO A 476 -1.27 -0.44 -12.76
N TYR A 477 -2.48 -1.01 -12.68
CA TYR A 477 -3.57 -0.70 -13.62
C TYR A 477 -4.13 0.72 -13.41
N PHE A 478 -3.74 1.38 -12.32
CA PHE A 478 -4.09 2.75 -11.95
C PHE A 478 -2.85 3.63 -11.94
N SER A 479 -2.98 4.87 -12.38
CA SER A 479 -1.90 5.86 -12.39
C SER A 479 -2.47 7.28 -12.43
N ARG A 480 -1.63 8.27 -12.16
CA ARG A 480 -1.96 9.69 -12.36
C ARG A 480 -0.82 10.41 -13.07
N LYS A 481 -1.15 11.46 -13.82
CA LYS A 481 -0.17 12.24 -14.60
C LYS A 481 0.66 13.20 -13.73
N GLY A 482 0.14 13.56 -12.58
CA GLY A 482 0.81 14.47 -11.64
C GLY A 482 0.07 14.60 -10.32
N LEU A 483 0.69 15.26 -9.34
CA LEU A 483 0.16 15.39 -7.98
C LEU A 483 -1.15 16.19 -7.90
N GLN A 484 -1.40 17.07 -8.86
CA GLN A 484 -2.64 17.88 -8.93
C GLN A 484 -3.85 17.07 -9.40
N GLN A 485 -3.67 15.78 -9.71
CA GLN A 485 -4.76 14.91 -10.13
C GLN A 485 -5.28 14.13 -8.90
N ASP A 486 -6.48 14.46 -8.49
CA ASP A 486 -7.12 13.90 -7.28
C ASP A 486 -7.80 12.54 -7.52
N ARG A 487 -7.65 11.98 -8.72
CA ARG A 487 -8.19 10.66 -9.09
C ARG A 487 -7.24 9.91 -10.01
N TYR A 488 -7.19 8.59 -9.84
CA TYR A 488 -6.46 7.72 -10.75
C TYR A 488 -7.16 7.56 -12.11
N GLU A 489 -6.37 7.53 -13.17
CA GLU A 489 -6.73 7.00 -14.48
C GLU A 489 -6.49 5.49 -14.48
N LEU A 490 -7.38 4.75 -15.14
CA LEU A 490 -7.31 3.29 -15.19
C LEU A 490 -6.92 2.83 -16.58
N SER A 491 -5.83 2.09 -16.69
CA SER A 491 -5.39 1.45 -17.94
C SER A 491 -6.25 0.24 -18.32
N ASP A 492 -6.85 -0.41 -17.33
CA ASP A 492 -7.82 -1.49 -17.49
C ASP A 492 -9.04 -1.27 -16.59
N PRO A 493 -10.15 -0.73 -17.13
CA PRO A 493 -11.37 -0.51 -16.35
C PRO A 493 -11.99 -1.77 -15.72
N LYS A 494 -11.66 -2.96 -16.20
CA LYS A 494 -12.16 -4.22 -15.61
C LYS A 494 -11.54 -4.52 -14.24
N GLN A 495 -10.42 -3.90 -13.93
CA GLN A 495 -9.75 -4.04 -12.64
C GLN A 495 -10.15 -2.97 -11.62
N ILE A 496 -11.09 -2.09 -11.99
CA ILE A 496 -11.55 -1.01 -11.12
C ILE A 496 -11.84 -1.50 -9.70
N HIS A 497 -11.38 -0.73 -8.72
CA HIS A 497 -11.52 -0.95 -7.28
C HIS A 497 -10.68 -2.09 -6.68
N ARG A 498 -9.93 -2.86 -7.47
CA ARG A 498 -9.01 -3.87 -6.92
C ARG A 498 -7.84 -3.22 -6.16
N PRO A 499 -7.31 -3.86 -5.12
CA PRO A 499 -6.12 -3.34 -4.43
C PRO A 499 -4.87 -3.34 -5.33
N SER A 500 -4.71 -4.35 -6.19
CA SER A 500 -3.60 -4.51 -7.13
C SER A 500 -4.07 -5.17 -8.42
N ASN A 501 -3.16 -5.27 -9.39
CA ASN A 501 -3.42 -6.01 -10.64
C ASN A 501 -3.86 -7.45 -10.35
N ALA A 502 -4.68 -8.00 -11.22
CA ALA A 502 -4.91 -9.44 -11.22
C ALA A 502 -3.59 -10.17 -11.54
N PRO A 503 -3.30 -11.33 -10.92
CA PRO A 503 -2.11 -12.10 -11.24
C PRO A 503 -2.07 -12.49 -12.73
N SER A 504 -0.90 -12.35 -13.36
CA SER A 504 -0.70 -12.68 -14.79
C SER A 504 -0.78 -14.15 -15.11
N ALA A 505 -0.54 -15.00 -14.12
CA ALA A 505 -0.62 -16.44 -14.25
C ALA A 505 -1.22 -17.04 -12.98
N VAL A 506 -2.22 -17.89 -13.16
CA VAL A 506 -2.91 -18.63 -12.09
C VAL A 506 -2.92 -20.10 -12.45
N ALA A 507 -2.44 -20.93 -11.54
CA ALA A 507 -2.60 -22.36 -11.64
C ALA A 507 -3.98 -22.78 -11.16
N VAL A 508 -4.58 -23.76 -11.83
CA VAL A 508 -5.90 -24.31 -11.51
C VAL A 508 -5.76 -25.81 -11.33
N ALA A 509 -6.14 -26.29 -10.14
CA ALA A 509 -6.29 -27.71 -9.89
C ALA A 509 -7.78 -28.07 -9.87
N ARG A 510 -8.17 -29.09 -10.66
CA ARG A 510 -9.48 -29.72 -10.58
C ARG A 510 -9.32 -31.16 -10.16
N PHE A 511 -10.13 -31.58 -9.20
CA PHE A 511 -10.10 -32.93 -8.69
C PHE A 511 -11.50 -33.35 -8.22
N THR A 512 -11.73 -34.63 -8.01
CA THR A 512 -12.94 -35.12 -7.37
C THR A 512 -12.61 -35.64 -5.98
N VAL A 513 -13.51 -35.38 -5.05
CA VAL A 513 -13.52 -35.97 -3.72
C VAL A 513 -14.90 -36.57 -3.48
N GLN A 514 -14.98 -37.87 -3.14
CA GLN A 514 -16.23 -38.58 -3.00
C GLN A 514 -17.17 -38.47 -4.24
N GLY A 515 -16.55 -38.42 -5.43
CA GLY A 515 -17.28 -38.24 -6.70
C GLY A 515 -17.79 -36.81 -6.99
N VAL A 516 -17.50 -35.83 -6.12
CA VAL A 516 -17.91 -34.45 -6.31
C VAL A 516 -16.72 -33.64 -6.83
N PRO A 517 -16.84 -32.92 -7.96
CA PRO A 517 -15.78 -32.05 -8.46
C PRO A 517 -15.53 -30.87 -7.51
N VAL A 518 -14.23 -30.56 -7.31
CA VAL A 518 -13.72 -29.42 -6.54
C VAL A 518 -12.67 -28.72 -7.39
N ALA A 519 -12.64 -27.40 -7.35
CA ALA A 519 -11.61 -26.60 -7.99
C ALA A 519 -10.88 -25.75 -6.96
N MET A 520 -9.57 -25.56 -7.18
CA MET A 520 -8.81 -24.55 -6.43
C MET A 520 -7.87 -23.80 -7.37
N ARG A 521 -7.48 -22.62 -6.97
CA ARG A 521 -6.67 -21.68 -7.76
C ARG A 521 -5.53 -21.17 -6.92
N GLU A 522 -4.34 -21.06 -7.52
CA GLU A 522 -3.16 -20.53 -6.85
C GLU A 522 -2.39 -19.59 -7.78
N THR A 523 -1.97 -18.44 -7.26
CA THR A 523 -1.13 -17.50 -8.00
C THR A 523 0.23 -18.12 -8.28
N VAL A 524 0.68 -18.05 -9.53
CA VAL A 524 2.04 -18.50 -9.88
C VAL A 524 3.06 -17.57 -9.25
N ARG A 525 4.00 -18.16 -8.54
CA ARG A 525 5.07 -17.44 -7.85
C ARG A 525 6.44 -17.81 -8.40
N ARG A 526 7.42 -16.97 -8.19
CA ARG A 526 8.83 -17.19 -8.44
C ARG A 526 9.62 -17.08 -7.14
N ARG A 527 10.76 -17.74 -7.07
CA ARG A 527 11.63 -17.73 -5.90
C ARG A 527 12.77 -16.75 -6.12
N GLU A 528 12.96 -15.82 -5.19
CA GLU A 528 14.12 -14.93 -5.11
C GLU A 528 15.02 -15.30 -3.93
N ALA A 529 16.33 -15.12 -4.09
CA ALA A 529 17.26 -15.24 -2.98
C ALA A 529 17.25 -13.94 -2.15
N ASN A 530 17.10 -14.07 -0.84
CA ASN A 530 17.24 -12.99 0.14
C ASN A 530 18.24 -13.43 1.22
N LEU A 531 19.48 -13.66 0.80
CA LEU A 531 20.53 -14.15 1.68
C LEU A 531 21.03 -13.03 2.64
N PRO A 532 21.29 -13.32 3.93
CA PRO A 532 21.34 -14.66 4.55
C PRO A 532 19.98 -15.16 5.07
N PHE A 533 18.88 -14.43 4.86
CA PHE A 533 17.56 -14.74 5.45
C PHE A 533 16.84 -15.92 4.76
N GLY A 534 17.31 -16.36 3.59
CA GLY A 534 16.76 -17.50 2.86
C GLY A 534 16.23 -17.13 1.49
N TYR A 535 15.04 -17.61 1.16
CA TYR A 535 14.38 -17.40 -0.13
C TYR A 535 12.97 -16.85 0.09
N GLU A 536 12.56 -15.94 -0.79
CA GLU A 536 11.22 -15.36 -0.79
C GLU A 536 10.45 -15.81 -2.03
N MET A 537 9.15 -16.09 -1.85
CA MET A 537 8.23 -16.40 -2.94
C MET A 537 7.51 -15.11 -3.34
N ARG A 538 7.81 -14.59 -4.52
CA ARG A 538 7.23 -13.37 -5.09
C ARG A 538 6.24 -13.71 -6.19
N GLU A 539 5.23 -12.90 -6.37
CA GLU A 539 4.32 -13.03 -7.51
C GLU A 539 5.10 -13.01 -8.84
N LEU A 540 4.70 -13.84 -9.79
CA LEU A 540 5.28 -13.82 -11.12
C LEU A 540 4.72 -12.64 -11.91
N VAL A 541 5.58 -11.69 -12.23
CA VAL A 541 5.23 -10.47 -12.96
C VAL A 541 6.10 -10.27 -14.19
N VAL A 542 5.57 -9.59 -15.19
CA VAL A 542 6.27 -9.19 -16.41
C VAL A 542 6.78 -7.76 -16.26
N VAL A 543 8.08 -7.55 -16.48
CA VAL A 543 8.75 -6.25 -16.46
C VAL A 543 9.33 -5.90 -17.85
N PRO A 544 9.65 -4.64 -18.17
CA PRO A 544 10.35 -4.29 -19.42
C PRO A 544 11.77 -4.87 -19.43
N ALA A 545 12.25 -5.28 -20.61
CA ALA A 545 13.58 -5.86 -20.76
C ALA A 545 14.70 -4.91 -20.31
N VAL A 546 14.53 -3.60 -20.52
CA VAL A 546 15.41 -2.55 -20.01
C VAL A 546 14.55 -1.50 -19.30
N ALA A 547 14.91 -1.15 -18.08
CA ALA A 547 14.27 -0.09 -17.31
C ALA A 547 15.25 1.06 -17.08
N LEU A 548 14.75 2.30 -17.18
CA LEU A 548 15.53 3.52 -17.10
C LEU A 548 15.03 4.41 -15.96
N THR A 549 15.94 4.94 -15.16
CA THR A 549 15.64 5.98 -14.16
C THR A 549 16.51 7.19 -14.40
N VAL A 550 15.91 8.39 -14.38
CA VAL A 550 16.61 9.67 -14.54
C VAL A 550 16.70 10.37 -13.18
N THR A 551 17.90 10.83 -12.83
CA THR A 551 18.17 11.56 -11.61
C THR A 551 18.89 12.90 -11.91
N PRO A 552 18.37 14.05 -11.39
CA PRO A 552 17.17 14.22 -10.60
C PRO A 552 15.90 14.14 -11.47
N GLY A 553 14.76 13.78 -10.88
CA GLY A 553 13.45 13.81 -11.56
C GLY A 553 12.94 15.23 -11.84
N ALA A 554 13.41 16.22 -11.05
CA ALA A 554 13.22 17.64 -11.32
C ALA A 554 14.56 18.37 -11.16
N ALA A 555 14.94 19.09 -12.19
CA ALA A 555 16.16 19.89 -12.23
C ALA A 555 15.82 21.39 -12.19
N VAL A 556 16.39 22.07 -11.21
CA VAL A 556 16.29 23.52 -11.08
C VAL A 556 17.60 24.16 -11.53
N VAL A 557 17.49 25.18 -12.37
CA VAL A 557 18.63 25.93 -12.90
C VAL A 557 18.54 27.36 -12.42
N PRO A 558 19.46 27.81 -11.55
CA PRO A 558 19.54 29.23 -11.18
C PRO A 558 19.75 30.10 -12.42
N LEU A 559 18.87 31.07 -12.66
CA LEU A 559 18.98 31.97 -13.82
C LEU A 559 20.19 32.90 -13.72
N SER A 560 20.69 33.15 -12.51
CA SER A 560 21.93 33.92 -12.23
C SER A 560 23.21 33.10 -12.47
N ALA A 561 23.12 31.77 -12.65
CA ALA A 561 24.31 30.94 -12.86
C ALA A 561 25.05 31.33 -14.16
N PRO A 562 26.39 31.49 -14.14
CA PRO A 562 27.17 31.91 -15.29
C PRO A 562 27.19 30.84 -16.42
N LYS A 563 27.08 29.58 -16.05
CA LYS A 563 26.90 28.45 -16.98
C LYS A 563 25.62 27.73 -16.62
N LYS A 564 24.66 27.72 -17.56
CA LYS A 564 23.42 26.98 -17.40
C LYS A 564 23.62 25.56 -17.90
N GLN A 565 23.90 24.66 -16.98
CA GLN A 565 24.24 23.27 -17.27
C GLN A 565 23.57 22.38 -16.24
N ILE A 566 23.02 21.26 -16.69
CA ILE A 566 22.38 20.26 -15.85
C ILE A 566 23.19 18.97 -15.93
N GLN A 567 23.48 18.37 -14.78
CA GLN A 567 24.03 17.04 -14.70
C GLN A 567 22.90 16.04 -14.50
N LEU A 568 22.80 15.08 -15.41
CA LEU A 568 21.81 14.00 -15.33
C LEU A 568 22.52 12.66 -15.18
N GLY A 569 22.08 11.88 -14.20
CA GLY A 569 22.40 10.48 -14.09
C GLY A 569 21.28 9.65 -14.69
N ILE A 570 21.62 8.68 -15.52
CA ILE A 570 20.67 7.72 -16.08
C ILE A 570 21.08 6.33 -15.61
N ASP A 571 20.25 5.72 -14.78
CA ASP A 571 20.45 4.34 -14.35
C ASP A 571 19.70 3.40 -15.30
N LEU A 572 20.40 2.43 -15.87
CA LEU A 572 19.84 1.34 -16.65
C LEU A 572 19.85 0.07 -15.83
N LEU A 573 18.71 -0.60 -15.78
CA LEU A 573 18.57 -1.96 -15.24
C LEU A 573 18.28 -2.91 -16.41
N ASN A 574 19.09 -3.93 -16.57
CA ASN A 574 18.83 -5.03 -17.48
C ASN A 574 17.98 -6.12 -16.80
N ASN A 575 16.82 -6.40 -17.34
CA ASN A 575 15.99 -7.54 -16.94
C ASN A 575 16.04 -8.72 -17.91
N TRP A 576 16.71 -8.56 -19.08
CA TRP A 576 16.83 -9.60 -20.10
C TRP A 576 17.85 -10.66 -19.66
N GLU A 577 17.51 -11.92 -19.84
CA GLU A 577 18.43 -13.03 -19.65
C GLU A 577 19.35 -13.14 -20.87
N GLY A 578 20.68 -13.10 -20.65
CA GLY A 578 21.69 -13.15 -21.67
C GLY A 578 22.15 -11.76 -22.16
N ASP A 579 22.94 -11.80 -23.22
CA ASP A 579 23.57 -10.59 -23.77
C ASP A 579 22.54 -9.63 -24.36
N ILE A 580 22.60 -8.36 -23.95
CA ILE A 580 21.89 -7.25 -24.57
C ILE A 580 22.83 -6.07 -24.72
N GLN A 581 22.76 -5.43 -25.89
CA GLN A 581 23.55 -4.23 -26.18
C GLN A 581 22.67 -3.20 -26.89
N GLY A 582 23.01 -1.94 -26.72
CA GLY A 582 22.25 -0.86 -27.29
C GLY A 582 22.89 0.50 -27.13
N GLU A 583 22.12 1.53 -27.42
CA GLU A 583 22.52 2.93 -27.29
C GLU A 583 21.55 3.70 -26.37
N LEU A 584 22.11 4.49 -25.47
CA LEU A 584 21.39 5.43 -24.61
C LEU A 584 21.57 6.85 -25.12
N LYS A 585 20.48 7.58 -25.29
CA LYS A 585 20.47 8.99 -25.70
C LYS A 585 19.41 9.79 -24.96
N LEU A 586 19.52 11.11 -25.01
CA LEU A 586 18.52 12.03 -24.51
C LEU A 586 17.71 12.65 -25.66
N ARG A 587 16.39 12.70 -25.50
CA ARG A 587 15.51 13.58 -26.28
C ARG A 587 15.47 14.93 -25.58
N LEU A 588 15.97 15.94 -26.22
CA LEU A 588 16.20 17.29 -25.68
C LEU A 588 15.24 18.31 -26.32
N PRO A 589 14.87 19.38 -25.58
CA PRO A 589 14.22 20.54 -26.18
C PRO A 589 15.07 21.16 -27.32
N ALA A 590 14.41 21.86 -28.25
CA ALA A 590 15.08 22.49 -29.37
C ALA A 590 16.19 23.47 -28.89
N GLY A 591 17.36 23.37 -29.51
CA GLY A 591 18.51 24.20 -29.20
C GLY A 591 19.36 23.73 -28.00
N TRP A 592 18.93 22.70 -27.28
CA TRP A 592 19.72 22.12 -26.19
C TRP A 592 20.67 21.04 -26.72
N SER A 593 21.74 20.77 -26.00
CA SER A 593 22.71 19.73 -26.38
C SER A 593 23.21 18.99 -25.14
N SER A 594 23.65 17.76 -25.34
CA SER A 594 24.24 16.93 -24.28
C SER A 594 25.66 16.50 -24.63
N VAL A 595 26.48 16.33 -23.61
CA VAL A 595 27.81 15.72 -23.69
C VAL A 595 27.85 14.57 -22.69
N PRO A 596 28.08 13.33 -23.19
CA PRO A 596 28.10 12.92 -24.59
C PRO A 596 26.73 13.03 -25.26
N ARG A 597 26.68 12.90 -26.59
CA ARG A 597 25.40 12.88 -27.34
C ARG A 597 24.66 11.59 -27.16
N SER A 598 25.39 10.47 -27.05
CA SER A 598 24.87 9.14 -26.76
C SER A 598 25.95 8.31 -26.07
N GLN A 599 25.54 7.24 -25.42
CA GLN A 599 26.44 6.27 -24.79
C GLN A 599 26.04 4.84 -25.14
N PRO A 600 26.97 3.96 -25.57
CA PRO A 600 26.68 2.55 -25.74
C PRO A 600 26.53 1.89 -24.38
N PHE A 601 25.68 0.86 -24.31
CA PHE A 601 25.59 -0.03 -23.16
C PHE A 601 25.64 -1.50 -23.58
N LYS A 602 26.14 -2.33 -22.70
CA LYS A 602 26.17 -3.79 -22.86
C LYS A 602 26.02 -4.43 -21.51
N PHE A 603 25.15 -5.44 -21.44
CA PHE A 603 24.93 -6.29 -20.27
C PHE A 603 25.04 -7.76 -20.70
N ALA A 604 25.50 -8.63 -19.80
CA ALA A 604 25.65 -10.05 -20.04
C ALA A 604 24.56 -10.90 -19.38
N ARG A 605 23.87 -10.37 -18.38
CA ARG A 605 22.88 -11.12 -17.60
C ARG A 605 21.81 -10.21 -16.98
N ALA A 606 20.67 -10.79 -16.63
CA ALA A 606 19.62 -10.11 -15.89
C ALA A 606 20.12 -9.61 -14.53
N GLY A 607 19.56 -8.47 -14.08
CA GLY A 607 19.89 -7.81 -12.82
C GLY A 607 21.11 -6.89 -12.88
N GLU A 608 21.86 -6.87 -13.98
CA GLU A 608 22.98 -5.92 -14.15
C GLU A 608 22.46 -4.49 -14.23
N ARG A 609 23.20 -3.57 -13.60
CA ARG A 609 22.92 -2.14 -13.58
C ARG A 609 24.15 -1.36 -14.04
N SER A 610 23.91 -0.26 -14.71
CA SER A 610 24.93 0.70 -15.08
C SER A 610 24.38 2.12 -15.02
N SER A 611 25.20 3.05 -14.52
CA SER A 611 24.86 4.47 -14.43
C SER A 611 25.64 5.25 -15.48
N TYR A 612 24.95 6.15 -16.17
CA TYR A 612 25.49 6.98 -17.25
C TYR A 612 25.28 8.44 -16.92
N ALA A 613 26.33 9.23 -17.04
CA ALA A 613 26.27 10.66 -16.82
C ALA A 613 26.15 11.44 -18.12
N PHE A 614 25.27 12.43 -18.15
CA PHE A 614 25.11 13.38 -19.25
C PHE A 614 25.17 14.80 -18.68
N SER A 615 25.95 15.64 -19.33
CA SER A 615 25.94 17.07 -19.10
C SER A 615 25.12 17.76 -20.16
N VAL A 616 24.01 18.38 -19.77
CA VAL A 616 23.11 19.05 -20.69
C VAL A 616 23.32 20.56 -20.65
N ALA A 617 23.70 21.14 -21.78
CA ALA A 617 23.80 22.58 -21.94
C ALA A 617 22.42 23.19 -22.20
N VAL A 618 22.07 24.20 -21.40
CA VAL A 618 20.78 24.89 -21.47
C VAL A 618 21.02 26.33 -21.95
N PRO A 619 20.85 26.63 -23.24
CA PRO A 619 21.24 27.95 -23.79
C PRO A 619 20.33 29.08 -23.29
N SER A 620 19.04 28.82 -23.11
CA SER A 620 18.05 29.77 -22.59
C SER A 620 16.95 29.05 -21.88
N LEU A 621 16.39 29.71 -20.87
CA LEU A 621 15.22 29.25 -20.11
C LEU A 621 14.18 30.39 -20.10
N GLU A 622 12.97 30.06 -20.49
CA GLU A 622 11.78 30.87 -20.28
C GLU A 622 11.08 30.49 -18.98
N ASN A 623 10.11 31.26 -18.53
CA ASN A 623 9.33 30.92 -17.33
C ASN A 623 8.31 29.79 -17.62
N ARG A 624 8.82 28.63 -17.99
CA ARG A 624 8.04 27.39 -18.21
C ARG A 624 8.84 26.17 -17.82
N THR A 625 8.18 25.04 -17.74
CA THR A 625 8.83 23.74 -17.53
C THR A 625 9.21 23.14 -18.87
N TYR A 626 10.42 22.63 -18.97
CA TYR A 626 10.94 21.83 -20.07
C TYR A 626 11.05 20.39 -19.64
N GLU A 627 11.01 19.46 -20.59
CA GLU A 627 11.18 18.04 -20.31
C GLU A 627 12.37 17.47 -21.09
N ILE A 628 13.17 16.66 -20.44
CA ILE A 628 14.21 15.83 -21.04
C ILE A 628 13.83 14.38 -20.83
N GLN A 629 13.85 13.55 -21.89
CA GLN A 629 13.56 12.13 -21.80
C GLN A 629 14.80 11.30 -22.16
N ALA A 630 15.13 10.33 -21.31
CA ALA A 630 16.12 9.31 -21.62
C ALA A 630 15.49 8.19 -22.44
N VAL A 631 16.19 7.72 -23.47
CA VAL A 631 15.74 6.63 -24.35
C VAL A 631 16.89 5.66 -24.57
N ALA A 632 16.67 4.39 -24.24
CA ALA A 632 17.55 3.29 -24.58
C ALA A 632 16.98 2.52 -25.76
N SER A 633 17.80 2.26 -26.77
CA SER A 633 17.44 1.47 -27.95
C SER A 633 18.22 0.16 -27.93
N ALA A 634 17.51 -0.97 -27.92
CA ALA A 634 18.09 -2.30 -27.95
C ALA A 634 17.16 -3.30 -28.62
N GLN A 635 17.69 -4.29 -29.35
CA GLN A 635 16.91 -5.36 -30.00
C GLN A 635 15.75 -4.81 -30.87
N GLY A 636 15.94 -3.65 -31.51
CA GLY A 636 14.94 -3.02 -32.37
C GLY A 636 13.77 -2.36 -31.61
N LYS A 637 13.85 -2.25 -30.29
CA LYS A 637 12.85 -1.58 -29.44
C LYS A 637 13.45 -0.37 -28.74
N GLU A 638 12.60 0.61 -28.41
CA GLU A 638 12.94 1.74 -27.56
C GLU A 638 12.33 1.56 -26.16
N PHE A 639 13.11 1.89 -25.15
CA PHE A 639 12.73 1.91 -23.74
C PHE A 639 12.89 3.34 -23.23
N SER A 640 11.86 3.89 -22.61
CA SER A 640 11.84 5.27 -22.12
C SER A 640 11.11 5.44 -20.79
N GLU A 641 11.05 4.35 -20.04
CA GLU A 641 10.46 4.31 -18.71
C GLU A 641 11.25 3.37 -17.81
N GLY A 642 11.04 3.52 -16.54
CA GLY A 642 11.56 2.61 -15.55
C GLY A 642 10.61 2.47 -14.39
N TYR A 643 11.09 1.80 -13.37
CA TYR A 643 10.35 1.60 -12.15
C TYR A 643 11.26 1.62 -10.93
N GLU A 644 10.72 2.12 -9.86
CA GLU A 644 11.26 1.94 -8.52
C GLU A 644 10.65 0.66 -7.93
N VAL A 645 11.49 -0.19 -7.36
CA VAL A 645 11.04 -1.41 -6.68
C VAL A 645 10.64 -1.04 -5.26
N ILE A 646 9.36 -1.14 -4.96
CA ILE A 646 8.80 -0.95 -3.63
C ILE A 646 8.82 -2.32 -2.93
N ALA A 647 9.90 -2.56 -2.22
CA ALA A 647 10.11 -3.80 -1.45
C ALA A 647 10.35 -3.44 0.01
N LYS A 648 9.41 -3.80 0.87
CA LYS A 648 9.51 -3.68 2.32
C LYS A 648 9.44 -5.07 2.93
N ARG A 649 10.07 -5.23 4.08
CA ARG A 649 10.06 -6.52 4.78
C ARG A 649 8.63 -6.99 5.03
N ASP A 650 8.38 -8.24 4.73
CA ASP A 650 7.11 -8.97 4.91
C ASP A 650 5.97 -8.54 3.96
N LEU A 651 6.16 -7.54 3.10
CA LEU A 651 5.18 -7.09 2.11
C LEU A 651 5.44 -7.69 0.72
N GLU A 652 4.40 -7.82 -0.09
CA GLU A 652 4.57 -8.18 -1.51
C GLU A 652 5.29 -7.05 -2.25
N THR A 653 6.16 -7.40 -3.18
CA THR A 653 6.92 -6.42 -3.97
C THR A 653 6.02 -5.76 -5.00
N ARG A 654 6.02 -4.43 -5.03
CA ARG A 654 5.33 -3.63 -6.04
C ARG A 654 6.30 -2.76 -6.83
N TYR A 655 5.82 -2.22 -7.93
CA TYR A 655 6.65 -1.49 -8.89
C TYR A 655 6.00 -0.13 -9.17
N LEU A 656 6.69 0.95 -8.79
CA LEU A 656 6.26 2.31 -9.07
C LEU A 656 6.84 2.74 -10.43
N TYR A 657 6.03 2.71 -11.47
CA TYR A 657 6.44 3.11 -12.81
C TYR A 657 6.51 4.62 -12.98
N ARG A 658 7.56 5.06 -13.66
CA ARG A 658 7.74 6.46 -14.05
C ARG A 658 8.31 6.55 -15.47
N PRO A 659 7.87 7.52 -16.29
CA PRO A 659 8.61 7.89 -17.48
C PRO A 659 10.07 8.21 -17.14
N ALA A 660 11.01 7.84 -17.99
CA ALA A 660 12.43 8.18 -17.83
C ALA A 660 12.66 9.64 -18.22
N THR A 661 12.02 10.56 -17.50
CA THR A 661 12.07 12.00 -17.77
C THR A 661 12.58 12.79 -16.57
N THR A 662 13.11 13.98 -16.85
CA THR A 662 13.35 15.02 -15.85
C THR A 662 12.69 16.31 -16.31
N SER A 663 11.96 16.96 -15.40
CA SER A 663 11.46 18.30 -15.61
C SER A 663 12.57 19.31 -15.33
N VAL A 664 12.69 20.34 -16.15
CA VAL A 664 13.70 21.39 -15.99
C VAL A 664 13.02 22.74 -15.87
N ARG A 665 13.37 23.49 -14.83
CA ARG A 665 12.82 24.83 -14.58
C ARG A 665 13.91 25.84 -14.27
N GLY A 666 13.86 26.99 -14.93
CA GLY A 666 14.67 28.16 -14.54
C GLY A 666 14.10 28.84 -13.31
N VAL A 667 14.94 29.12 -12.32
CA VAL A 667 14.51 29.81 -11.09
C VAL A 667 15.39 31.06 -10.87
N ALA A 668 14.74 32.21 -10.66
CA ALA A 668 15.42 33.43 -10.26
C ALA A 668 15.82 33.32 -8.77
N VAL A 669 16.97 32.71 -8.54
CA VAL A 669 17.53 32.47 -7.20
C VAL A 669 19.01 32.85 -7.19
N ASP A 670 19.39 33.64 -6.20
CA ASP A 670 20.77 33.98 -5.90
C ASP A 670 21.26 33.10 -4.76
N VAL A 671 22.51 32.63 -4.88
CA VAL A 671 23.15 31.76 -3.91
C VAL A 671 24.60 32.21 -3.72
N PRO A 672 25.10 32.37 -2.49
CA PRO A 672 26.49 32.73 -2.24
C PRO A 672 27.45 31.65 -2.80
N SER A 673 28.55 32.08 -3.39
CA SER A 673 29.58 31.16 -3.93
C SER A 673 30.24 30.37 -2.81
N GLY A 674 30.58 29.09 -3.10
CA GLY A 674 31.36 28.24 -2.21
C GLY A 674 30.61 27.88 -0.92
N LEU A 675 29.31 27.81 -0.94
CA LEU A 675 28.47 27.39 0.21
C LEU A 675 28.72 25.91 0.55
N ASN A 676 29.09 25.63 1.82
CA ASN A 676 29.38 24.30 2.32
C ASN A 676 28.35 23.90 3.40
N VAL A 677 27.55 22.90 3.14
CA VAL A 677 26.44 22.47 3.99
C VAL A 677 26.66 21.06 4.51
N GLY A 678 26.65 20.91 5.83
CA GLY A 678 26.54 19.61 6.49
C GLY A 678 25.07 19.19 6.60
N TYR A 679 24.71 17.98 6.20
CA TYR A 679 23.35 17.51 6.25
C TYR A 679 23.21 16.21 7.04
N VAL A 680 22.40 16.20 8.08
CA VAL A 680 22.04 15.00 8.87
C VAL A 680 20.75 14.44 8.32
N MET A 681 20.83 13.36 7.53
CA MET A 681 19.66 12.71 6.95
C MET A 681 18.71 12.17 8.04
N GLY A 682 17.42 12.39 7.89
CA GLY A 682 16.36 11.81 8.71
C GLY A 682 15.81 10.50 8.12
N VAL A 683 14.50 10.40 8.00
CA VAL A 683 13.83 9.24 7.38
C VAL A 683 14.09 9.12 5.88
N GLY A 684 14.63 10.18 5.27
CA GLY A 684 14.95 10.31 3.85
C GLY A 684 14.19 11.50 3.25
N ASP A 685 14.92 12.33 2.49
CA ASP A 685 14.34 13.44 1.72
C ASP A 685 15.32 13.87 0.60
N GLN A 686 14.88 14.77 -0.28
CA GLN A 686 15.66 15.28 -1.40
C GLN A 686 16.25 16.69 -1.16
N VAL A 687 16.28 17.17 0.05
CA VAL A 687 16.89 18.48 0.39
C VAL A 687 18.37 18.55 -0.02
N PRO A 688 19.21 17.51 0.22
CA PRO A 688 20.59 17.49 -0.27
C PRO A 688 20.69 17.66 -1.79
N THR A 689 19.80 17.03 -2.55
CA THR A 689 19.75 17.19 -4.01
C THR A 689 19.39 18.64 -4.40
N GLY A 690 18.40 19.23 -3.73
CA GLY A 690 18.03 20.64 -3.94
C GLY A 690 19.18 21.59 -3.65
N LEU A 691 19.91 21.37 -2.58
CA LEU A 691 21.12 22.16 -2.23
C LEU A 691 22.21 22.04 -3.30
N ALA A 692 22.46 20.81 -3.79
CA ALA A 692 23.44 20.57 -4.86
C ALA A 692 23.05 21.28 -6.19
N GLN A 693 21.75 21.31 -6.51
CA GLN A 693 21.23 22.06 -7.69
C GLN A 693 21.42 23.58 -7.54
N LEU A 694 21.39 24.09 -6.34
CA LEU A 694 21.73 25.49 -6.03
C LEU A 694 23.24 25.76 -6.05
N GLY A 695 24.08 24.74 -6.26
CA GLY A 695 25.55 24.88 -6.33
C GLY A 695 26.25 24.79 -4.97
N ALA A 696 25.55 24.39 -3.90
CA ALA A 696 26.19 24.17 -2.61
C ALA A 696 26.96 22.84 -2.60
N LYS A 697 28.08 22.82 -1.87
CA LYS A 697 28.79 21.59 -1.52
C LYS A 697 28.06 20.94 -0.34
N VAL A 698 27.51 19.74 -0.51
CA VAL A 698 26.78 19.03 0.53
C VAL A 698 27.59 17.84 1.06
N THR A 699 27.72 17.74 2.37
CA THR A 699 28.33 16.59 3.04
C THR A 699 27.29 15.94 3.97
N LEU A 700 27.01 14.66 3.73
CA LEU A 700 26.13 13.88 4.64
C LEU A 700 26.91 13.58 5.93
N LEU A 701 26.29 13.91 7.06
CA LEU A 701 26.88 13.71 8.39
C LEU A 701 26.32 12.42 9.02
N GLY A 702 27.17 11.42 9.16
CA GLY A 702 26.89 10.21 9.90
C GLY A 702 27.32 10.32 11.36
N GLU A 703 27.23 9.20 12.08
CA GLU A 703 27.63 9.13 13.49
C GLU A 703 29.10 9.59 13.71
N LYS A 704 30.01 9.14 12.84
CA LYS A 704 31.43 9.48 12.92
C LYS A 704 31.67 10.99 12.81
N GLU A 705 31.00 11.62 11.86
CA GLU A 705 31.13 13.07 11.65
C GLU A 705 30.54 13.85 12.81
N LEU A 706 29.34 13.44 13.30
CA LEU A 706 28.72 14.06 14.47
C LEU A 706 29.57 13.89 15.74
N ALA A 707 30.22 12.74 15.90
CA ALA A 707 31.04 12.45 17.06
C ALA A 707 32.35 13.23 17.08
N SER A 708 33.06 13.42 15.95
CA SER A 708 34.45 13.80 15.93
C SER A 708 34.87 14.81 14.86
N ALA A 709 34.10 15.05 13.80
CA ALA A 709 34.53 16.00 12.77
C ALA A 709 34.59 17.45 13.29
N ASP A 710 35.40 18.27 12.64
CA ASP A 710 35.35 19.72 12.84
C ASP A 710 34.11 20.29 12.15
N LEU A 711 33.10 20.64 12.94
CA LEU A 711 31.84 21.18 12.43
C LEU A 711 31.97 22.63 11.91
N LYS A 712 33.03 23.37 12.30
CA LYS A 712 33.25 24.75 11.86
C LYS A 712 33.57 24.88 10.37
N GLN A 713 33.91 23.76 9.71
CA GLN A 713 34.09 23.75 8.26
C GLN A 713 32.80 24.00 7.46
N PHE A 714 31.62 23.83 8.09
CA PHE A 714 30.35 24.03 7.44
C PHE A 714 29.82 25.45 7.70
N ASP A 715 29.35 26.12 6.64
CA ASP A 715 28.64 27.40 6.75
C ASP A 715 27.26 27.22 7.43
N THR A 716 26.62 26.09 7.12
CA THR A 716 25.34 25.70 7.71
C THR A 716 25.31 24.18 7.94
N ILE A 717 24.72 23.76 9.05
CA ILE A 717 24.34 22.37 9.28
C ILE A 717 22.80 22.30 9.26
N MET A 718 22.24 21.32 8.54
CA MET A 718 20.79 21.05 8.52
C MET A 718 20.50 19.65 9.05
N THR A 719 19.42 19.49 9.81
CA THR A 719 18.85 18.18 10.13
C THR A 719 17.62 17.96 9.28
N GLY A 720 17.58 16.80 8.63
CA GLY A 720 16.51 16.44 7.69
C GLY A 720 15.18 16.09 8.35
N THR A 721 14.22 15.76 7.52
CA THR A 721 12.86 15.42 7.91
C THR A 721 12.85 14.29 8.94
N ARG A 722 12.24 14.54 10.13
CA ARG A 722 12.12 13.60 11.25
C ARG A 722 13.46 13.00 11.72
N ALA A 723 14.57 13.75 11.60
CA ALA A 723 15.88 13.25 11.96
C ALA A 723 15.95 12.82 13.44
N TYR A 724 15.34 13.58 14.35
CA TYR A 724 15.33 13.23 15.78
C TYR A 724 14.44 12.01 16.12
N ALA A 725 13.59 11.55 15.20
CA ALA A 725 12.83 10.32 15.41
C ALA A 725 13.66 9.06 15.14
N VAL A 726 14.63 9.13 14.19
CA VAL A 726 15.34 7.94 13.68
C VAL A 726 16.85 7.94 13.94
N ARG A 727 17.42 9.06 14.42
CA ARG A 727 18.87 9.23 14.62
C ARG A 727 19.23 9.39 16.10
N GLU A 728 19.57 8.30 16.75
CA GLU A 728 20.02 8.34 18.16
C GLU A 728 21.40 9.02 18.32
N ASP A 729 22.28 8.90 17.33
CA ASP A 729 23.57 9.60 17.29
C ASP A 729 23.38 11.13 17.26
N LEU A 730 22.37 11.63 16.53
CA LEU A 730 22.02 13.06 16.52
C LEU A 730 21.63 13.54 17.92
N LYS A 731 20.83 12.77 18.66
CA LYS A 731 20.46 13.08 20.05
C LYS A 731 21.68 13.04 20.97
N THR A 732 22.51 12.02 20.81
CA THR A 732 23.73 11.81 21.62
C THR A 732 24.71 12.97 21.45
N TYR A 733 24.92 13.43 20.24
CA TYR A 733 25.90 14.47 19.93
C TYR A 733 25.28 15.87 19.76
N ASN A 734 24.02 16.07 20.16
CA ASN A 734 23.33 17.36 20.00
C ASN A 734 24.07 18.54 20.65
N GLN A 735 24.75 18.31 21.78
CA GLN A 735 25.54 19.37 22.44
C GLN A 735 26.60 19.95 21.52
N ARG A 736 27.23 19.12 20.67
CA ARG A 736 28.24 19.60 19.70
C ARG A 736 27.64 20.52 18.64
N LEU A 737 26.37 20.25 18.25
CA LEU A 737 25.61 21.16 17.36
C LEU A 737 25.27 22.47 18.05
N MET A 738 24.93 22.43 19.34
CA MET A 738 24.69 23.66 20.13
C MET A 738 26.01 24.46 20.31
N ASP A 739 27.12 23.81 20.54
CA ASP A 739 28.44 24.46 20.63
C ASP A 739 28.87 25.07 19.29
N TYR A 740 28.57 24.35 18.15
CA TYR A 740 28.78 24.87 16.81
C TYR A 740 27.99 26.18 16.59
N VAL A 741 26.71 26.20 16.97
CA VAL A 741 25.90 27.44 16.89
C VAL A 741 26.44 28.51 17.77
N LYS A 742 26.79 28.20 19.04
CA LYS A 742 27.34 29.17 20.00
C LYS A 742 28.58 29.84 19.49
N ASP A 743 29.42 29.11 18.75
CA ASP A 743 30.67 29.58 18.16
C ASP A 743 30.49 30.37 16.86
N GLY A 744 29.33 30.44 16.29
CA GLY A 744 29.00 31.25 15.11
C GLY A 744 28.36 30.46 13.94
N GLY A 745 28.11 29.17 14.10
CA GLY A 745 27.46 28.34 13.06
C GLY A 745 25.99 28.64 12.85
N ASN A 746 25.46 28.23 11.72
CA ASN A 746 24.04 28.27 11.40
C ASN A 746 23.45 26.83 11.44
N LEU A 747 22.55 26.55 12.38
CA LEU A 747 21.87 25.26 12.48
C LEU A 747 20.39 25.41 12.09
N VAL A 748 19.96 24.61 11.12
CA VAL A 748 18.58 24.56 10.64
C VAL A 748 17.98 23.21 10.96
N VAL A 749 16.95 23.18 11.79
CA VAL A 749 16.19 21.97 12.14
C VAL A 749 14.89 21.96 11.34
N LEU A 750 14.79 21.01 10.41
CA LEU A 750 13.57 20.84 9.61
C LEU A 750 12.47 20.15 10.41
N TYR A 751 11.30 19.99 9.81
CA TYR A 751 10.15 19.30 10.33
C TYR A 751 10.50 18.04 11.15
N ASN A 752 10.00 17.97 12.37
CA ASN A 752 10.13 16.82 13.26
C ASN A 752 8.81 16.54 13.98
N THR A 753 8.61 15.30 14.36
CA THR A 753 7.49 14.84 15.18
C THR A 753 7.81 14.97 16.68
N GLN A 754 6.92 14.51 17.55
CA GLN A 754 7.00 14.67 19.02
C GLN A 754 8.25 14.01 19.66
N GLU A 755 9.01 13.22 18.92
CA GLU A 755 10.33 12.73 19.36
C GLU A 755 11.35 13.87 19.47
N PHE A 756 11.12 15.00 18.79
CA PHE A 756 11.86 16.22 19.01
C PHE A 756 11.24 16.99 20.19
N VAL A 757 11.96 17.04 21.29
CA VAL A 757 11.55 17.79 22.48
C VAL A 757 12.36 19.09 22.52
N PRO A 758 11.77 20.27 22.19
CA PRO A 758 12.52 21.53 22.10
C PRO A 758 13.34 21.85 23.35
N ASN A 759 12.78 21.64 24.53
CA ASN A 759 13.47 21.89 25.80
C ASN A 759 14.73 21.01 26.03
N LYS A 760 14.96 19.98 25.22
CA LYS A 760 16.17 19.12 25.28
C LYS A 760 17.14 19.40 24.13
N TRP A 761 16.62 19.75 22.96
CA TRP A 761 17.37 19.74 21.71
C TRP A 761 17.50 21.11 21.05
N ALA A 762 16.79 22.15 21.52
CA ALA A 762 16.89 23.52 21.04
C ALA A 762 17.56 24.44 22.10
N PRO A 763 18.07 25.60 21.70
CA PRO A 763 18.88 26.46 22.60
C PRO A 763 18.06 27.17 23.69
N TYR A 764 16.75 27.39 23.47
CA TYR A 764 15.86 28.04 24.44
C TYR A 764 14.55 27.27 24.57
N PRO A 765 13.81 27.43 25.68
CA PRO A 765 12.55 26.75 25.91
C PRO A 765 11.51 26.96 24.80
N ALA A 766 10.84 25.89 24.42
CA ALA A 766 9.71 25.92 23.49
C ALA A 766 8.87 24.65 23.62
N GLU A 767 7.66 24.65 23.06
CA GLU A 767 6.74 23.52 23.07
C GLU A 767 6.36 23.08 21.66
N LEU A 768 6.56 21.78 21.40
CA LEU A 768 5.98 21.06 20.28
C LEU A 768 4.94 20.08 20.87
N PRO A 769 3.64 20.41 20.82
CA PRO A 769 2.60 19.58 21.42
C PRO A 769 2.40 18.27 20.65
N GLN A 770 1.80 17.26 21.29
CA GLN A 770 1.48 15.98 20.64
C GLN A 770 0.57 16.16 19.43
N ARG A 771 -0.40 17.07 19.53
CA ARG A 771 -1.28 17.46 18.43
C ARG A 771 -0.87 18.85 17.95
N ALA A 772 0.32 18.91 17.37
CA ALA A 772 0.83 20.15 16.80
C ALA A 772 0.01 20.57 15.59
N GLU A 773 -0.13 21.88 15.40
CA GLU A 773 -0.85 22.44 14.27
C GLU A 773 -0.19 22.09 12.94
N GLU A 774 -1.04 21.89 11.96
CA GLU A 774 -0.71 21.70 10.57
C GLU A 774 -1.46 22.75 9.75
N VAL A 775 -0.83 23.26 8.71
CA VAL A 775 -1.46 24.09 7.70
C VAL A 775 -1.50 23.28 6.42
N SER A 776 -2.66 22.70 6.18
CA SER A 776 -2.86 21.62 5.25
C SER A 776 -3.25 22.06 3.84
N GLU A 777 -3.83 23.26 3.69
CA GLU A 777 -4.20 23.78 2.37
C GLU A 777 -2.96 24.38 1.69
N GLU A 778 -2.63 23.92 0.47
CA GLU A 778 -1.43 24.34 -0.28
C GLU A 778 -1.45 25.82 -0.69
N ASP A 779 -2.63 26.42 -0.74
CA ASP A 779 -2.85 27.85 -1.08
C ASP A 779 -3.13 28.72 0.14
N SER A 780 -2.99 28.19 1.36
CA SER A 780 -3.17 28.93 2.61
C SER A 780 -2.41 30.26 2.59
N PRO A 781 -3.01 31.36 3.08
CA PRO A 781 -2.40 32.69 3.05
C PRO A 781 -1.10 32.73 3.86
N ILE A 782 -0.18 33.60 3.42
CA ILE A 782 1.08 33.88 4.11
C ILE A 782 1.09 35.36 4.58
N GLU A 783 1.42 35.55 5.84
CA GLU A 783 1.74 36.85 6.42
C GLU A 783 3.22 36.88 6.85
N ILE A 784 3.95 37.87 6.39
CA ILE A 784 5.34 38.13 6.78
C ILE A 784 5.33 38.95 8.05
N LEU A 785 5.87 38.41 9.15
CA LEU A 785 5.81 39.04 10.48
C LEU A 785 6.99 39.99 10.75
N ASP A 786 8.17 39.66 10.22
CA ASP A 786 9.40 40.49 10.36
C ASP A 786 10.03 40.68 8.96
N PRO A 787 9.47 41.64 8.16
CA PRO A 787 9.91 41.87 6.79
C PRO A 787 11.38 42.32 6.64
N GLU A 788 11.96 42.86 7.71
CA GLU A 788 13.35 43.34 7.69
C GLU A 788 14.36 42.27 8.11
N HIS A 789 13.91 41.11 8.53
CA HIS A 789 14.82 40.03 8.98
C HIS A 789 15.77 39.60 7.85
N PRO A 790 17.10 39.49 8.12
CA PRO A 790 18.07 39.17 7.08
C PRO A 790 17.75 37.93 6.24
N VAL A 791 17.23 36.85 6.86
CA VAL A 791 16.89 35.60 6.14
C VAL A 791 15.76 35.77 5.13
N LEU A 792 14.93 36.79 5.25
CA LEU A 792 13.87 37.10 4.28
C LEU A 792 14.35 38.05 3.17
N ASN A 793 15.53 38.60 3.28
CA ASN A 793 16.04 39.61 2.36
C ASN A 793 17.36 39.21 1.67
N ARG A 794 18.07 38.16 2.14
CA ARG A 794 19.41 37.79 1.63
C ARG A 794 19.56 36.27 1.53
N PRO A 795 20.12 35.75 0.42
CA PRO A 795 20.47 36.45 -0.83
C PRO A 795 19.27 36.86 -1.66
N ASN A 796 18.07 36.34 -1.37
CA ASN A 796 16.85 36.62 -2.11
C ASN A 796 15.86 37.38 -1.25
N LYS A 797 15.14 38.35 -1.85
CA LYS A 797 13.99 38.96 -1.18
C LYS A 797 12.81 38.00 -1.26
N ILE A 798 12.37 37.45 -0.13
CA ILE A 798 11.22 36.55 -0.01
C ILE A 798 9.95 37.36 0.05
N THR A 799 8.95 36.94 -0.70
CA THR A 799 7.63 37.56 -0.81
C THR A 799 6.53 36.49 -0.70
N LYS A 800 5.29 36.90 -0.66
CA LYS A 800 4.14 35.98 -0.67
C LYS A 800 4.13 35.09 -1.92
N ALA A 801 4.60 35.59 -3.06
CA ALA A 801 4.68 34.85 -4.32
C ALA A 801 5.64 33.64 -4.27
N ASP A 802 6.58 33.60 -3.32
CA ASP A 802 7.44 32.43 -3.13
C ASP A 802 6.67 31.20 -2.56
N PHE A 803 5.43 31.39 -2.18
CA PHE A 803 4.55 30.33 -1.71
C PHE A 803 3.49 29.92 -2.75
N ASP A 804 3.54 30.49 -3.96
CA ASP A 804 2.65 30.10 -5.06
C ASP A 804 3.08 28.77 -5.66
N GLY A 805 2.09 27.93 -6.01
CA GLY A 805 2.34 26.62 -6.62
C GLY A 805 2.98 25.59 -5.69
N TRP A 806 2.86 25.77 -4.39
CA TRP A 806 3.18 24.73 -3.42
C TRP A 806 2.23 23.54 -3.62
N VAL A 807 2.68 22.35 -3.21
CA VAL A 807 1.91 21.11 -3.36
C VAL A 807 1.55 20.55 -1.97
N GLU A 808 0.36 20.02 -1.86
CA GLU A 808 -0.27 19.36 -0.72
C GLU A 808 -0.47 20.25 0.52
N GLN A 809 0.59 20.83 1.09
CA GLN A 809 0.50 21.53 2.36
C GLN A 809 1.56 22.64 2.50
N ARG A 810 1.29 23.60 3.37
CA ARG A 810 2.30 24.58 3.80
C ARG A 810 3.31 23.96 4.74
N GLY A 811 2.85 23.24 5.76
CA GLY A 811 3.71 22.65 6.76
C GLY A 811 2.96 22.05 7.93
N SER A 812 3.69 21.39 8.81
CA SER A 812 3.13 20.64 9.92
C SER A 812 4.06 20.64 11.12
N LYS A 813 3.51 20.38 12.31
CA LYS A 813 4.25 20.35 13.58
C LYS A 813 4.82 21.72 13.97
N PHE A 814 3.98 22.74 13.89
CA PHE A 814 4.31 24.10 14.33
C PHE A 814 4.37 24.15 15.85
N TRP A 815 5.36 24.88 16.38
CA TRP A 815 5.45 25.13 17.82
C TRP A 815 4.31 26.05 18.28
N THR A 816 3.82 25.81 19.51
CA THR A 816 2.73 26.60 20.10
C THR A 816 3.21 27.69 21.04
N GLU A 817 4.28 27.41 21.79
CA GLU A 817 4.89 28.33 22.74
C GLU A 817 6.40 28.31 22.58
N TRP A 818 7.03 29.45 22.76
CA TRP A 818 8.50 29.62 22.71
C TRP A 818 8.99 30.80 23.50
N ASP A 819 10.26 30.72 23.92
CA ASP A 819 10.98 31.82 24.59
C ASP A 819 11.07 33.08 23.69
N LYS A 820 11.08 34.26 24.32
CA LYS A 820 11.18 35.57 23.63
C LYS A 820 12.47 35.72 22.77
N ALA A 821 13.45 34.86 22.96
CA ALA A 821 14.66 34.85 22.13
C ALA A 821 14.37 34.37 20.69
N TYR A 822 13.27 33.69 20.47
CA TYR A 822 12.84 33.28 19.12
C TYR A 822 12.02 34.38 18.45
N THR A 823 12.30 34.63 17.19
CA THR A 823 11.55 35.51 16.30
C THR A 823 10.73 34.69 15.32
N PRO A 824 9.40 34.73 15.34
CA PRO A 824 8.56 34.14 14.31
C PRO A 824 8.63 34.98 13.03
N LEU A 825 8.86 34.35 11.89
CA LEU A 825 9.04 35.06 10.61
C LEU A 825 7.81 35.10 9.75
N LEU A 826 6.98 34.06 9.82
CA LEU A 826 5.77 33.92 9.02
C LEU A 826 4.57 33.50 9.89
N ALA A 827 3.37 33.93 9.46
CA ALA A 827 2.13 33.31 9.87
C ALA A 827 1.38 32.77 8.66
N THR A 828 0.72 31.62 8.85
CA THR A 828 -0.10 30.96 7.84
C THR A 828 -1.25 30.21 8.51
N TRP A 829 -2.36 29.98 7.83
CA TRP A 829 -3.54 29.33 8.41
C TRP A 829 -4.46 28.78 7.33
N ASP A 830 -5.13 27.68 7.64
CA ASP A 830 -6.20 27.15 6.79
C ASP A 830 -7.48 27.99 6.93
N LYS A 831 -8.35 27.89 5.93
CA LYS A 831 -9.59 28.66 5.87
C LYS A 831 -10.43 28.48 7.13
N GLY A 832 -10.75 29.61 7.79
CA GLY A 832 -11.54 29.63 9.03
C GLY A 832 -10.76 29.35 10.31
N GLN A 833 -9.43 29.24 10.23
CA GLN A 833 -8.57 29.03 11.39
C GLN A 833 -7.77 30.26 11.79
N ALA A 834 -7.22 30.25 12.99
CA ALA A 834 -6.37 31.34 13.48
C ALA A 834 -4.94 31.22 12.87
N PRO A 835 -4.26 32.37 12.65
CA PRO A 835 -2.88 32.38 12.15
C PRO A 835 -1.91 31.60 13.06
N GLN A 836 -1.17 30.67 12.46
CA GLN A 836 -0.12 29.87 13.09
C GLN A 836 1.25 30.48 12.80
N LYS A 837 2.04 30.72 13.85
CA LYS A 837 3.31 31.45 13.76
C LYS A 837 4.55 30.60 14.05
N GLY A 838 4.37 29.40 14.59
CA GLY A 838 5.45 28.52 15.06
C GLY A 838 6.13 27.68 13.98
N GLY A 839 5.81 27.90 12.68
CA GLY A 839 6.37 27.11 11.57
C GLY A 839 7.75 27.53 11.12
N TRP A 840 8.13 28.80 11.32
CA TRP A 840 9.48 29.30 11.04
C TRP A 840 9.90 30.26 12.16
N LEU A 841 10.75 29.72 13.04
CA LEU A 841 11.31 30.41 14.19
C LEU A 841 12.81 30.50 14.07
N THR A 842 13.39 31.66 14.32
CA THR A 842 14.84 31.84 14.35
C THR A 842 15.29 32.50 15.65
N ALA A 843 16.48 32.15 16.13
CA ALA A 843 17.05 32.72 17.34
C ALA A 843 18.56 32.87 17.23
N ARG A 844 19.11 33.89 17.86
CA ARG A 844 20.56 33.99 18.13
C ARG A 844 20.88 33.11 19.31
N TYR A 845 21.96 32.31 19.16
CA TYR A 845 22.54 31.57 20.27
C TYR A 845 24.07 31.71 20.26
N GLY A 846 24.57 32.43 21.22
CA GLY A 846 25.97 32.86 21.16
C GLY A 846 26.22 33.78 19.96
N LYS A 847 27.18 33.40 19.10
CA LYS A 847 27.53 34.15 17.88
C LYS A 847 26.73 33.69 16.64
N GLY A 848 26.12 32.51 16.68
CA GLY A 848 25.46 31.89 15.54
C GLY A 848 23.94 32.00 15.55
N HIS A 849 23.32 31.20 14.68
CA HIS A 849 21.87 31.19 14.44
C HIS A 849 21.32 29.77 14.59
N TYR A 850 20.18 29.68 15.24
CA TYR A 850 19.37 28.46 15.29
C TYR A 850 18.03 28.76 14.59
N THR A 851 17.61 27.88 13.73
CA THR A 851 16.33 27.98 13.00
C THR A 851 15.52 26.68 13.12
N TYR A 852 14.27 26.76 13.54
CA TYR A 852 13.29 25.70 13.34
C TYR A 852 12.43 26.04 12.12
N PHE A 853 12.38 25.12 11.16
CA PHE A 853 11.70 25.30 9.88
C PHE A 853 10.81 24.11 9.59
N ALA A 854 9.51 24.24 9.81
CA ALA A 854 8.51 23.21 9.69
C ALA A 854 7.66 23.30 8.41
N TYR A 855 7.98 24.22 7.50
CA TYR A 855 7.39 24.25 6.15
C TYR A 855 7.91 23.08 5.32
N ALA A 856 7.04 22.52 4.47
CA ALA A 856 7.23 21.18 3.87
C ALA A 856 8.23 21.13 2.69
N PHE A 857 9.51 21.46 2.92
CA PHE A 857 10.55 21.34 1.87
C PHE A 857 10.62 19.95 1.23
N HIS A 858 10.45 18.91 2.02
CA HIS A 858 10.49 17.52 1.54
C HIS A 858 9.41 17.20 0.50
N ARG A 859 8.33 17.96 0.47
CA ARG A 859 7.24 17.85 -0.52
C ARG A 859 7.44 18.79 -1.72
N GLN A 860 8.07 19.94 -1.54
CA GLN A 860 8.21 20.98 -2.58
C GLN A 860 9.42 20.78 -3.50
N LEU A 861 10.57 20.44 -2.91
CA LEU A 861 11.83 20.35 -3.66
C LEU A 861 11.84 19.23 -4.72
N PRO A 862 11.29 18.03 -4.48
CA PRO A 862 11.19 16.99 -5.49
C PRO A 862 10.44 17.40 -6.77
N TYR A 863 9.55 18.40 -6.65
CA TYR A 863 8.73 18.91 -7.74
C TYR A 863 9.21 20.24 -8.33
N GLY A 864 10.38 20.70 -7.90
CA GLY A 864 10.99 21.90 -8.45
C GLY A 864 10.19 23.19 -8.19
N VAL A 865 9.48 23.29 -7.04
CA VAL A 865 8.72 24.50 -6.68
C VAL A 865 9.66 25.69 -6.48
N PRO A 866 9.59 26.74 -7.31
CA PRO A 866 10.64 27.78 -7.35
C PRO A 866 10.86 28.51 -6.03
N GLY A 867 9.77 28.90 -5.37
CA GLY A 867 9.86 29.63 -4.10
C GLY A 867 10.51 28.80 -2.99
N ALA A 868 10.29 27.49 -2.95
CA ALA A 868 10.94 26.62 -1.98
C ALA A 868 12.49 26.62 -2.15
N TYR A 869 13.00 26.69 -3.38
CA TYR A 869 14.44 26.83 -3.64
C TYR A 869 14.99 28.18 -3.21
N ARG A 870 14.22 29.26 -3.36
CA ARG A 870 14.61 30.59 -2.88
C ARG A 870 14.66 30.64 -1.34
N LEU A 871 13.64 30.06 -0.69
CA LEU A 871 13.62 29.90 0.77
C LEU A 871 14.81 29.04 1.25
N LEU A 872 15.06 27.91 0.59
CA LEU A 872 16.18 27.03 0.93
C LEU A 872 17.52 27.78 0.81
N ALA A 873 17.74 28.52 -0.29
CA ALA A 873 18.94 29.33 -0.47
C ALA A 873 19.15 30.33 0.66
N ASN A 874 18.08 31.03 1.07
CA ASN A 874 18.19 32.02 2.16
C ASN A 874 18.48 31.40 3.52
N VAL A 875 17.76 30.29 3.85
CA VAL A 875 17.90 29.63 5.16
C VAL A 875 19.35 29.09 5.35
N VAL A 876 19.98 28.58 4.30
CA VAL A 876 21.34 28.05 4.39
C VAL A 876 22.44 29.10 4.23
N SER A 877 22.10 30.33 3.82
CA SER A 877 23.04 31.41 3.54
C SER A 877 23.14 32.45 4.65
N LEU A 878 22.40 32.27 5.77
CA LEU A 878 22.25 33.31 6.79
C LEU A 878 23.58 33.84 7.37
N ASN A 879 24.60 33.00 7.46
CA ASN A 879 25.94 33.36 7.94
C ASN A 879 26.92 33.76 6.82
N LYS A 880 26.46 33.70 5.55
CA LYS A 880 27.30 34.03 4.39
C LYS A 880 26.75 35.25 3.67
N PRO A 881 27.42 36.36 3.59
CA PRO A 881 26.94 37.62 3.00
C PRO A 881 26.66 37.49 1.49
#